data_8165db4118a09f344902ecc57765a404
#
_entry.id   8165db4118a09f344902ecc57765a404
#
_cell.length_a   1.000
_cell.length_b   1.000
_cell.length_c   1.000
_cell.angle_alpha   90.00
_cell.angle_beta   90.00
_cell.angle_gamma   90.00
#
_symmetry.space_group_name_H-M   'P 1'
#
loop_
_entity.id
_entity.type
_entity.pdbx_description
1 polymer ?
#
loop_
_entity_poly.entity_id
_entity_poly.type
_entity_poly.pdbx_seq_one_letter_code
_entity_poly.pdbx_strand_id
1 'polypeptide(L)'
;MEKIDDFKRADERAGLMTKLSWIGSAGALLLLAVSSYNGVYRVTGIGMQTEEGKGVARTQEGSDVDTPLNLQLAQLSKWISVTSFVIATLIVVGRMIYFFFFDGDASNNHSVIEIAEFVLGSVMIAVTLIVVAVPEGLPMSVTVSLALSMRKMLKENNLVRKLHACETMGAATVICTDKTGTLTRNQMTVMETDFYGDEVVFELVRQNMAINSTAEVYKEENGKLVTIGNPTEVALLKWMHKNGPDYDVFRRAATDVKQIPFSTENKYMETTAVMQEGESPVRFIKGAPEIVLAMCDRIAGDCTKEHIEQTLLQYQNRAMRTLGFAYQRLGENESQDVVFAGIVGIADPIREDVKDAIHICKDCAKVRVIIVTGDTPGTANEIGRQIGLLDETDAMQTITGPEFAKMNDNAAKELLKNDDFKIISRARPDDKARLVTLLQSLGHVVAVTGDGTNDAPALSKAQVGLSMGDGTSRAKEASDITIIDNSFSSINKAIMWGRSLYLNIRRFIIFQMTINVCACLIVLLGSFIGLDSPLTVTQMLWVNLIMDTFAAMALSSLPADKTVLHDKPRKPNSHIIDKPMIFRILGGGLLFFVILACLWQLLGHTDIRTVDELVHLDFQCVLSSNIFDFGSNRLSLYDHSVFFSVFVMLQFWNLFNAKYFRTDRSLIQDIVGLFANSKKVKDSYSLGFLWILLVILFGQILIVEFAGGMFNVERLAWSDWVLIILITSPVLIVADVVRCVYNLMKR
;
A
#
# COMPACT_ATOMS: atom_id res chain seq x y z
N MET A 1 13.81 -24.26 -19.83
CA MET A 1 15.22 -24.60 -19.54
C MET A 1 15.98 -23.42 -18.95
N GLU A 2 15.87 -22.21 -19.49
CA GLU A 2 16.55 -21.00 -18.94
C GLU A 2 16.22 -20.67 -17.47
N LYS A 3 15.00 -20.85 -17.03
CA LYS A 3 14.63 -20.58 -15.61
C LYS A 3 15.21 -21.58 -14.59
N ILE A 4 15.55 -22.79 -15.01
CA ILE A 4 16.19 -23.79 -14.14
C ILE A 4 17.69 -23.50 -13.99
N ASP A 5 18.29 -22.96 -15.03
CA ASP A 5 19.72 -22.55 -15.00
C ASP A 5 19.91 -21.27 -14.15
N ASP A 6 18.95 -20.35 -14.14
CA ASP A 6 18.98 -19.16 -13.27
C ASP A 6 18.79 -19.55 -11.79
N PHE A 7 17.97 -20.54 -11.49
CA PHE A 7 17.81 -21.05 -10.11
C PHE A 7 19.07 -21.78 -9.62
N LYS A 8 19.73 -22.56 -10.47
CA LYS A 8 21.02 -23.21 -10.16
C LYS A 8 22.13 -22.18 -9.96
N ARG A 9 22.20 -21.13 -10.79
CA ARG A 9 23.17 -20.03 -10.63
C ARG A 9 22.92 -19.21 -9.37
N ALA A 10 21.66 -19.05 -8.94
CA ALA A 10 21.32 -18.39 -7.67
C ALA A 10 21.76 -19.23 -6.47
N ASP A 11 21.60 -20.56 -6.54
CA ASP A 11 22.00 -21.50 -5.50
C ASP A 11 23.54 -21.64 -5.39
N GLU A 12 24.23 -21.64 -6.53
CA GLU A 12 25.70 -21.60 -6.58
C GLU A 12 26.26 -20.27 -6.05
N ARG A 13 25.60 -19.12 -6.33
CA ARG A 13 25.97 -17.83 -5.76
C ARG A 13 25.71 -17.76 -4.26
N ALA A 14 24.64 -18.35 -3.76
CA ALA A 14 24.37 -18.48 -2.32
C ALA A 14 25.44 -19.34 -1.64
N GLY A 15 25.82 -20.47 -2.25
CA GLY A 15 26.91 -21.33 -1.79
C GLY A 15 28.29 -20.65 -1.82
N LEU A 16 28.53 -19.78 -2.84
CA LEU A 16 29.76 -18.99 -2.95
C LEU A 16 29.80 -17.87 -1.90
N MET A 17 28.66 -17.20 -1.65
CA MET A 17 28.54 -16.18 -0.61
C MET A 17 28.72 -16.77 0.78
N THR A 18 28.28 -17.98 1.04
CA THR A 18 28.51 -18.67 2.30
C THR A 18 30.01 -19.01 2.48
N LYS A 19 30.69 -19.48 1.42
CA LYS A 19 32.13 -19.72 1.44
C LYS A 19 32.93 -18.42 1.57
N LEU A 20 32.53 -17.35 0.89
CA LEU A 20 33.13 -16.01 1.03
C LEU A 20 32.91 -15.43 2.43
N SER A 21 31.76 -15.67 3.05
CA SER A 21 31.48 -15.31 4.45
C SER A 21 32.43 -16.03 5.42
N TRP A 22 32.73 -17.31 5.18
CA TRP A 22 33.73 -18.06 5.96
C TRP A 22 35.16 -17.54 5.76
N ILE A 23 35.53 -17.18 4.52
CA ILE A 23 36.84 -16.58 4.22
C ILE A 23 36.92 -15.18 4.82
N GLY A 24 35.86 -14.38 4.74
CA GLY A 24 35.78 -13.09 5.41
C GLY A 24 35.85 -13.18 6.93
N SER A 25 35.23 -14.20 7.52
CA SER A 25 35.29 -14.47 8.96
C SER A 25 36.68 -14.94 9.39
N ALA A 26 37.37 -15.76 8.58
CA ALA A 26 38.73 -16.17 8.82
C ALA A 26 39.70 -15.00 8.64
N GLY A 27 39.52 -14.15 7.64
CA GLY A 27 40.27 -12.91 7.44
C GLY A 27 40.09 -11.90 8.55
N ALA A 28 38.84 -11.74 9.04
CA ALA A 28 38.51 -10.90 10.19
C ALA A 28 39.13 -11.44 11.48
N LEU A 29 39.16 -12.77 11.66
CA LEU A 29 39.87 -13.41 12.78
C LEU A 29 41.40 -13.20 12.71
N LEU A 30 41.96 -13.21 11.50
CA LEU A 30 43.38 -12.94 11.28
C LEU A 30 43.76 -11.48 11.55
N LEU A 31 42.91 -10.54 11.09
CA LEU A 31 43.03 -9.10 11.37
C LEU A 31 42.82 -8.80 12.87
N LEU A 32 41.91 -9.50 13.53
CA LEU A 32 41.69 -9.41 14.97
C LEU A 32 42.87 -10.00 15.79
N ALA A 33 43.48 -11.08 15.29
CA ALA A 33 44.70 -11.63 15.90
C ALA A 33 45.88 -10.66 15.77
N VAL A 34 46.00 -9.94 14.64
CA VAL A 34 47.03 -8.92 14.43
C VAL A 34 46.74 -7.65 15.23
N SER A 35 45.44 -7.26 15.37
CA SER A 35 45.05 -6.07 16.18
C SER A 35 45.11 -6.37 17.69
N SER A 36 44.84 -7.60 18.12
CA SER A 36 44.97 -7.97 19.53
C SER A 36 46.41 -7.96 20.02
N TYR A 37 47.38 -8.14 19.12
CA TYR A 37 48.80 -7.97 19.41
C TYR A 37 49.17 -6.52 19.75
N ASN A 38 48.40 -5.55 19.22
CA ASN A 38 48.58 -4.13 19.49
C ASN A 38 47.65 -3.57 20.60
N GLY A 39 46.86 -4.41 21.28
CA GLY A 39 46.08 -4.05 22.48
C GLY A 39 44.88 -3.14 22.27
N VAL A 40 44.39 -2.94 21.02
CA VAL A 40 43.42 -1.89 20.69
C VAL A 40 41.96 -2.34 20.68
N TYR A 41 41.65 -3.63 20.47
CA TYR A 41 40.24 -4.10 20.38
C TYR A 41 39.99 -5.42 21.11
N ARG A 42 38.87 -5.50 21.83
CA ARG A 42 38.35 -6.72 22.46
C ARG A 42 37.09 -7.16 21.76
N VAL A 43 37.06 -8.37 21.22
CA VAL A 43 35.80 -8.96 20.68
C VAL A 43 34.89 -9.30 21.84
N THR A 44 33.68 -8.71 21.88
CA THR A 44 32.67 -8.90 22.93
C THR A 44 31.58 -9.89 22.55
N GLY A 45 31.44 -10.24 21.26
CA GLY A 45 30.45 -11.20 20.77
C GLY A 45 30.72 -11.65 19.34
N ILE A 46 30.27 -12.84 18.96
CA ILE A 46 30.42 -13.45 17.63
C ILE A 46 29.07 -13.92 17.10
N GLY A 47 28.80 -13.77 15.80
CA GLY A 47 27.58 -14.25 15.15
C GLY A 47 26.32 -13.63 15.78
N MET A 48 25.35 -14.45 16.20
CA MET A 48 24.09 -14.00 16.80
C MET A 48 24.24 -13.27 18.16
N GLN A 49 25.43 -13.32 18.78
CA GLN A 49 25.73 -12.60 20.03
C GLN A 49 26.22 -11.17 19.78
N THR A 50 26.55 -10.80 18.56
CA THR A 50 26.86 -9.42 18.17
C THR A 50 25.60 -8.56 18.20
N GLU A 51 25.74 -7.23 18.30
CA GLU A 51 24.59 -6.31 18.20
C GLU A 51 23.84 -6.46 16.87
N GLU A 52 24.57 -6.72 15.79
CA GLU A 52 24.00 -6.98 14.47
C GLU A 52 23.27 -8.34 14.44
N GLY A 53 23.84 -9.39 15.02
CA GLY A 53 23.19 -10.70 15.15
C GLY A 53 21.92 -10.66 15.99
N LYS A 54 21.92 -9.92 17.10
CA LYS A 54 20.72 -9.65 17.91
C LYS A 54 19.65 -8.88 17.11
N GLY A 55 20.09 -7.93 16.29
CA GLY A 55 19.20 -7.22 15.35
C GLY A 55 18.55 -8.17 14.33
N VAL A 56 19.31 -9.17 13.81
CA VAL A 56 18.76 -10.22 12.91
C VAL A 56 17.70 -11.05 13.63
N ALA A 57 17.99 -11.52 14.85
CA ALA A 57 17.03 -12.29 15.63
C ALA A 57 15.71 -11.52 15.87
N ARG A 58 15.83 -10.24 16.28
CA ARG A 58 14.66 -9.36 16.49
C ARG A 58 13.84 -9.14 15.21
N THR A 59 14.48 -9.15 14.04
CA THR A 59 13.77 -9.00 12.75
C THR A 59 13.01 -10.27 12.37
N GLN A 60 13.51 -11.46 12.77
CA GLN A 60 12.87 -12.74 12.49
C GLN A 60 11.65 -13.02 13.38
N GLU A 61 11.58 -12.42 14.58
CA GLU A 61 10.45 -12.61 15.51
C GLU A 61 9.15 -11.90 15.11
N GLY A 62 9.13 -11.10 14.05
CA GLY A 62 8.05 -10.15 13.74
C GLY A 62 7.08 -10.52 12.60
N SER A 63 7.07 -11.75 12.05
CA SER A 63 6.56 -11.93 10.68
C SER A 63 5.11 -12.44 10.48
N ASP A 64 4.37 -12.86 11.48
CA ASP A 64 3.03 -13.45 11.30
C ASP A 64 1.91 -12.62 11.94
N VAL A 65 1.68 -11.41 11.42
CA VAL A 65 0.49 -10.63 11.78
C VAL A 65 -0.60 -10.85 10.73
N ASP A 66 -1.75 -11.41 11.15
CA ASP A 66 -2.93 -11.54 10.30
C ASP A 66 -3.37 -10.18 9.75
N THR A 67 -3.60 -10.11 8.43
CA THR A 67 -4.04 -8.87 7.80
C THR A 67 -5.51 -8.57 8.14
N PRO A 68 -5.91 -7.29 8.22
CA PRO A 68 -7.30 -6.92 8.47
C PRO A 68 -8.27 -7.58 7.48
N LEU A 69 -7.89 -7.74 6.23
CA LEU A 69 -8.70 -8.38 5.19
C LEU A 69 -8.87 -9.88 5.45
N ASN A 70 -7.80 -10.60 5.80
CA ASN A 70 -7.87 -12.04 6.08
C ASN A 70 -8.82 -12.34 7.24
N LEU A 71 -8.74 -11.55 8.32
CA LEU A 71 -9.65 -11.67 9.47
C LEU A 71 -11.12 -11.43 9.05
N GLN A 72 -11.38 -10.42 8.24
CA GLN A 72 -12.71 -10.09 7.75
C GLN A 72 -13.27 -11.17 6.81
N LEU A 73 -12.43 -11.74 5.92
CA LEU A 73 -12.82 -12.81 5.01
C LEU A 73 -13.08 -14.13 5.74
N ALA A 74 -12.24 -14.48 6.71
CA ALA A 74 -12.46 -15.66 7.56
C ALA A 74 -13.79 -15.57 8.34
N GLN A 75 -14.10 -14.39 8.87
CA GLN A 75 -15.37 -14.13 9.54
C GLN A 75 -16.55 -14.25 8.58
N LEU A 76 -16.45 -13.69 7.37
CA LEU A 76 -17.47 -13.79 6.32
C LEU A 76 -17.71 -15.26 5.93
N SER A 77 -16.64 -16.00 5.64
CA SER A 77 -16.73 -17.44 5.28
C SER A 77 -17.43 -18.24 6.37
N LYS A 78 -17.10 -18.01 7.65
CA LYS A 78 -17.76 -18.66 8.77
C LYS A 78 -19.27 -18.39 8.81
N TRP A 79 -19.68 -17.13 8.63
CA TRP A 79 -21.09 -16.74 8.60
C TRP A 79 -21.84 -17.42 7.44
N ILE A 80 -21.26 -17.42 6.23
CA ILE A 80 -21.85 -18.08 5.05
C ILE A 80 -22.01 -19.58 5.30
N SER A 81 -20.96 -20.24 5.76
CA SER A 81 -21.00 -21.70 6.03
C SER A 81 -22.08 -22.06 7.04
N VAL A 82 -22.13 -21.35 8.17
CA VAL A 82 -23.16 -21.61 9.21
C VAL A 82 -24.57 -21.39 8.64
N THR A 83 -24.80 -20.30 7.92
CA THR A 83 -26.11 -20.01 7.31
C THR A 83 -26.51 -21.09 6.29
N SER A 84 -25.58 -21.52 5.44
CA SER A 84 -25.82 -22.56 4.44
C SER A 84 -26.19 -23.90 5.09
N PHE A 85 -25.49 -24.29 6.14
CA PHE A 85 -25.82 -25.54 6.88
C PHE A 85 -27.19 -25.45 7.54
N VAL A 86 -27.56 -24.30 8.14
CA VAL A 86 -28.87 -24.11 8.74
C VAL A 86 -29.98 -24.22 7.68
N ILE A 87 -29.83 -23.55 6.53
CA ILE A 87 -30.82 -23.60 5.44
C ILE A 87 -30.92 -25.04 4.88
N ALA A 88 -29.80 -25.69 4.61
CA ALA A 88 -29.76 -27.07 4.13
C ALA A 88 -30.48 -28.04 5.09
N THR A 89 -30.24 -27.90 6.39
CA THR A 89 -30.91 -28.70 7.41
C THR A 89 -32.44 -28.44 7.43
N LEU A 90 -32.84 -27.18 7.36
CA LEU A 90 -34.26 -26.79 7.28
C LEU A 90 -34.95 -27.37 6.06
N ILE A 91 -34.28 -27.42 4.90
CA ILE A 91 -34.83 -28.02 3.68
C ILE A 91 -35.03 -29.51 3.89
N VAL A 92 -34.01 -30.23 4.36
CA VAL A 92 -34.13 -31.70 4.56
C VAL A 92 -35.26 -31.99 5.55
N VAL A 93 -35.31 -31.31 6.68
CA VAL A 93 -36.35 -31.45 7.68
C VAL A 93 -37.72 -31.08 7.12
N GLY A 94 -37.85 -29.99 6.41
CA GLY A 94 -39.10 -29.53 5.81
C GLY A 94 -39.63 -30.51 4.75
N ARG A 95 -38.77 -31.03 3.87
CA ARG A 95 -39.15 -32.09 2.89
C ARG A 95 -39.55 -33.38 3.57
N MET A 96 -38.87 -33.81 4.64
CA MET A 96 -39.24 -34.97 5.41
C MET A 96 -40.61 -34.82 6.07
N ILE A 97 -40.88 -33.66 6.67
CA ILE A 97 -42.20 -33.35 7.26
C ILE A 97 -43.27 -33.39 6.16
N TYR A 98 -43.01 -32.78 4.98
CA TYR A 98 -43.94 -32.77 3.87
C TYR A 98 -44.24 -34.20 3.39
N PHE A 99 -43.22 -35.06 3.16
CA PHE A 99 -43.34 -36.43 2.71
C PHE A 99 -44.14 -37.31 3.68
N PHE A 100 -43.91 -37.17 4.99
CA PHE A 100 -44.62 -38.04 5.95
C PHE A 100 -46.01 -37.55 6.37
N PHE A 101 -46.31 -36.24 6.24
CA PHE A 101 -47.54 -35.67 6.78
C PHE A 101 -48.48 -35.07 5.74
N PHE A 102 -48.00 -34.72 4.55
CA PHE A 102 -48.78 -33.98 3.54
C PHE A 102 -48.86 -34.68 2.18
N ASP A 103 -48.01 -35.69 1.93
CA ASP A 103 -48.10 -36.48 0.70
C ASP A 103 -49.37 -37.31 0.73
N GLY A 104 -50.34 -36.93 -0.15
CA GLY A 104 -51.75 -37.28 0.00
C GLY A 104 -52.17 -38.72 -0.32
N ASP A 105 -51.30 -39.71 -0.38
CA ASP A 105 -51.69 -41.10 -0.50
C ASP A 105 -52.12 -41.66 0.88
N ALA A 106 -53.44 -41.78 1.02
CA ALA A 106 -54.16 -42.21 2.24
C ALA A 106 -53.80 -43.64 2.74
N SER A 107 -52.85 -44.32 2.15
CA SER A 107 -52.37 -45.62 2.60
C SER A 107 -50.92 -45.58 3.08
N ASN A 108 -50.58 -44.92 4.09
CA ASN A 108 -49.30 -44.78 4.84
C ASN A 108 -48.24 -45.93 4.72
N ASN A 109 -48.17 -46.66 3.60
CA ASN A 109 -47.24 -47.75 3.32
C ASN A 109 -46.24 -47.36 2.23
N HIS A 110 -45.41 -46.31 2.53
CA HIS A 110 -44.25 -46.04 1.68
C HIS A 110 -43.29 -47.23 1.78
N SER A 111 -42.88 -47.73 0.62
CA SER A 111 -41.86 -48.78 0.57
C SER A 111 -40.51 -48.25 1.09
N VAL A 112 -39.70 -49.13 1.67
CA VAL A 112 -38.35 -48.76 2.15
C VAL A 112 -37.51 -48.11 1.04
N ILE A 113 -37.76 -48.51 -0.21
CA ILE A 113 -37.06 -48.03 -1.41
C ILE A 113 -37.50 -46.58 -1.69
N GLU A 114 -38.79 -46.23 -1.65
CA GLU A 114 -39.30 -44.87 -1.86
C GLU A 114 -38.79 -43.90 -0.79
N ILE A 115 -38.78 -44.34 0.47
CA ILE A 115 -38.20 -43.53 1.57
C ILE A 115 -36.69 -43.28 1.31
N ALA A 116 -35.96 -44.31 0.89
CA ALA A 116 -34.53 -44.17 0.62
C ALA A 116 -34.24 -43.23 -0.58
N GLU A 117 -35.02 -43.35 -1.66
CA GLU A 117 -34.90 -42.44 -2.82
C GLU A 117 -35.22 -41.02 -2.43
N PHE A 118 -36.27 -40.75 -1.64
CA PHE A 118 -36.67 -39.44 -1.19
C PHE A 118 -35.63 -38.81 -0.25
N VAL A 119 -35.09 -39.61 0.68
CA VAL A 119 -34.00 -39.17 1.57
C VAL A 119 -32.77 -38.81 0.77
N LEU A 120 -32.36 -39.67 -0.17
CA LEU A 120 -31.20 -39.48 -1.01
C LEU A 120 -31.37 -38.19 -1.87
N GLY A 121 -32.54 -38.02 -2.50
CA GLY A 121 -32.88 -36.80 -3.24
C GLY A 121 -32.80 -35.51 -2.37
N SER A 122 -33.35 -35.59 -1.15
CA SER A 122 -33.33 -34.46 -0.21
C SER A 122 -31.90 -34.11 0.24
N VAL A 123 -31.08 -35.12 0.48
CA VAL A 123 -29.63 -34.89 0.80
C VAL A 123 -28.89 -34.30 -0.39
N MET A 124 -29.16 -34.79 -1.63
CA MET A 124 -28.55 -34.23 -2.83
C MET A 124 -28.89 -32.75 -3.03
N ILE A 125 -30.12 -32.35 -2.77
CA ILE A 125 -30.54 -30.94 -2.82
C ILE A 125 -29.80 -30.10 -1.74
N ALA A 126 -29.69 -30.64 -0.53
CA ALA A 126 -28.96 -29.98 0.55
C ALA A 126 -27.48 -29.80 0.22
N VAL A 127 -26.83 -30.82 -0.35
CA VAL A 127 -25.44 -30.74 -0.83
C VAL A 127 -25.31 -29.72 -1.95
N THR A 128 -26.22 -29.70 -2.92
CA THR A 128 -26.23 -28.70 -4.01
C THR A 128 -26.32 -27.30 -3.45
N LEU A 129 -27.22 -27.06 -2.48
CA LEU A 129 -27.38 -25.76 -1.85
C LEU A 129 -26.11 -25.31 -1.09
N ILE A 130 -25.46 -26.23 -0.38
CA ILE A 130 -24.19 -25.88 0.32
C ILE A 130 -23.11 -25.51 -0.70
N VAL A 131 -22.96 -26.26 -1.79
CA VAL A 131 -21.99 -25.99 -2.85
C VAL A 131 -22.29 -24.63 -3.52
N VAL A 132 -23.55 -24.34 -3.80
CA VAL A 132 -23.97 -23.06 -4.41
C VAL A 132 -23.72 -21.88 -3.48
N ALA A 133 -23.93 -22.05 -2.19
CA ALA A 133 -23.83 -20.96 -1.21
C ALA A 133 -22.38 -20.60 -0.86
N VAL A 134 -21.44 -21.54 -0.95
CA VAL A 134 -20.02 -21.31 -0.62
C VAL A 134 -19.32 -20.58 -1.78
N PRO A 135 -18.74 -19.39 -1.52
CA PRO A 135 -18.07 -18.61 -2.56
C PRO A 135 -16.66 -19.14 -2.84
N GLU A 136 -16.53 -20.22 -3.61
CA GLU A 136 -15.25 -20.87 -3.91
C GLU A 136 -14.28 -19.96 -4.69
N GLY A 137 -14.80 -19.06 -5.52
CA GLY A 137 -14.02 -18.08 -6.28
C GLY A 137 -13.40 -16.95 -5.42
N LEU A 138 -13.84 -16.75 -4.16
CA LEU A 138 -13.42 -15.60 -3.35
C LEU A 138 -11.92 -15.59 -3.00
N PRO A 139 -11.29 -16.67 -2.51
CA PRO A 139 -9.85 -16.68 -2.25
C PRO A 139 -9.02 -16.45 -3.51
N MET A 140 -9.43 -17.06 -4.62
CA MET A 140 -8.77 -16.89 -5.93
C MET A 140 -8.87 -15.44 -6.41
N SER A 141 -10.05 -14.82 -6.29
CA SER A 141 -10.31 -13.44 -6.69
C SER A 141 -9.47 -12.44 -5.92
N VAL A 142 -9.32 -12.66 -4.61
CA VAL A 142 -8.49 -11.81 -3.75
C VAL A 142 -7.03 -11.92 -4.15
N THR A 143 -6.51 -13.13 -4.36
CA THR A 143 -5.13 -13.35 -4.78
C THR A 143 -4.83 -12.70 -6.13
N VAL A 144 -5.72 -12.86 -7.13
CA VAL A 144 -5.59 -12.22 -8.44
C VAL A 144 -5.63 -10.70 -8.31
N SER A 145 -6.54 -10.16 -7.49
CA SER A 145 -6.66 -8.72 -7.24
C SER A 145 -5.41 -8.13 -6.60
N LEU A 146 -4.82 -8.85 -5.62
CA LEU A 146 -3.56 -8.46 -4.98
C LEU A 146 -2.40 -8.46 -6.00
N ALA A 147 -2.28 -9.51 -6.82
CA ALA A 147 -1.23 -9.61 -7.83
C ALA A 147 -1.30 -8.49 -8.89
N LEU A 148 -2.51 -8.17 -9.37
CA LEU A 148 -2.73 -7.08 -10.32
C LEU A 148 -2.45 -5.71 -9.68
N SER A 149 -2.83 -5.51 -8.42
CA SER A 149 -2.57 -4.28 -7.69
C SER A 149 -1.09 -4.08 -7.43
N MET A 150 -0.35 -5.13 -7.08
CA MET A 150 1.11 -5.09 -6.94
C MET A 150 1.78 -4.59 -8.23
N ARG A 151 1.37 -5.12 -9.40
CA ARG A 151 1.89 -4.67 -10.70
C ARG A 151 1.59 -3.20 -10.98
N LYS A 152 0.42 -2.70 -10.55
CA LYS A 152 0.04 -1.29 -10.71
C LYS A 152 0.80 -0.39 -9.74
N MET A 153 0.99 -0.82 -8.49
CA MET A 153 1.78 -0.10 -7.49
C MET A 153 3.25 0.03 -7.92
N LEU A 154 3.81 -0.98 -8.58
CA LEU A 154 5.17 -0.91 -9.14
C LEU A 154 5.30 0.21 -10.19
N LYS A 155 4.28 0.43 -11.03
CA LYS A 155 4.27 1.54 -12.00
C LYS A 155 4.23 2.93 -11.34
N GLU A 156 3.82 2.98 -10.08
CA GLU A 156 3.76 4.19 -9.24
C GLU A 156 4.93 4.21 -8.23
N ASN A 157 6.07 3.62 -8.59
CA ASN A 157 7.31 3.57 -7.82
C ASN A 157 7.22 2.85 -6.46
N ASN A 158 6.22 1.98 -6.27
CA ASN A 158 6.06 1.17 -5.08
C ASN A 158 6.35 -0.30 -5.39
N LEU A 159 7.56 -0.78 -5.09
CA LEU A 159 7.93 -2.17 -5.22
C LEU A 159 7.41 -2.97 -4.03
N VAL A 160 6.31 -3.65 -4.22
CA VAL A 160 5.72 -4.51 -3.21
C VAL A 160 6.47 -5.84 -3.16
N ARG A 161 6.93 -6.23 -1.99
CA ARG A 161 7.66 -7.48 -1.73
C ARG A 161 6.77 -8.55 -1.14
N LYS A 162 5.81 -8.16 -0.30
CA LYS A 162 4.79 -9.06 0.27
C LYS A 162 3.40 -8.67 -0.21
N LEU A 163 2.67 -9.61 -0.79
CA LEU A 163 1.37 -9.36 -1.43
C LEU A 163 0.35 -8.69 -0.52
N HIS A 164 0.29 -9.10 0.73
CA HIS A 164 -0.67 -8.57 1.71
C HIS A 164 -0.44 -7.09 2.04
N ALA A 165 0.78 -6.59 1.89
CA ALA A 165 1.09 -5.19 2.18
C ALA A 165 0.31 -4.20 1.27
N CYS A 166 -0.07 -4.63 0.05
CA CYS A 166 -0.91 -3.81 -0.84
C CYS A 166 -2.23 -3.42 -0.19
N GLU A 167 -2.87 -4.36 0.45
CA GLU A 167 -4.17 -4.17 1.10
C GLU A 167 -4.03 -3.47 2.45
N THR A 168 -3.08 -3.93 3.25
CA THR A 168 -2.84 -3.42 4.60
C THR A 168 -2.46 -1.94 4.58
N MET A 169 -1.71 -1.48 3.55
CA MET A 169 -1.40 -0.06 3.37
C MET A 169 -2.65 0.80 3.19
N GLY A 170 -3.69 0.28 2.52
CA GLY A 170 -4.98 0.96 2.42
C GLY A 170 -5.73 1.09 3.75
N ALA A 171 -5.45 0.22 4.71
CA ALA A 171 -6.02 0.23 6.05
C ALA A 171 -5.19 1.04 7.06
N ALA A 172 -4.00 1.53 6.69
CA ALA A 172 -3.11 2.26 7.58
C ALA A 172 -3.83 3.44 8.25
N THR A 173 -3.72 3.52 9.58
CA THR A 173 -4.26 4.61 10.40
C THR A 173 -3.18 5.55 10.90
N VAL A 174 -1.94 5.04 11.04
CA VAL A 174 -0.77 5.78 11.51
C VAL A 174 0.44 5.44 10.63
N ILE A 175 1.20 6.45 10.25
CA ILE A 175 2.52 6.32 9.62
C ILE A 175 3.55 6.85 10.59
N CYS A 176 4.46 5.98 11.05
CA CYS A 176 5.64 6.38 11.80
C CYS A 176 6.79 6.57 10.81
N THR A 177 7.27 7.80 10.66
CA THR A 177 8.29 8.13 9.66
C THR A 177 9.60 8.52 10.32
N ASP A 178 10.73 8.01 9.79
CA ASP A 178 12.02 8.61 10.09
C ASP A 178 12.18 9.93 9.34
N LYS A 179 13.04 10.78 9.85
CA LYS A 179 13.40 12.05 9.22
C LYS A 179 14.36 11.85 8.05
N THR A 180 15.52 11.27 8.36
CA THR A 180 16.68 11.19 7.46
C THR A 180 16.38 10.26 6.30
N GLY A 181 16.72 10.68 5.07
CA GLY A 181 16.51 9.86 3.88
C GLY A 181 15.05 9.70 3.44
N THR A 182 14.09 9.91 4.35
CA THR A 182 12.64 9.82 4.08
C THR A 182 12.02 11.20 3.84
N LEU A 183 12.05 12.08 4.84
CA LEU A 183 11.52 13.44 4.73
C LEU A 183 12.56 14.39 4.13
N THR A 184 13.83 14.09 4.28
CA THR A 184 14.96 14.87 3.79
C THR A 184 15.71 14.12 2.69
N ARG A 185 16.60 14.82 1.98
CA ARG A 185 17.37 14.26 0.86
C ARG A 185 18.54 13.37 1.29
N ASN A 186 18.85 13.29 2.60
CA ASN A 186 20.03 12.65 3.16
C ASN A 186 21.34 13.17 2.53
N GLN A 187 21.36 14.45 2.20
CA GLN A 187 22.50 15.14 1.60
C GLN A 187 22.69 16.49 2.26
N MET A 188 23.74 16.60 3.08
CA MET A 188 24.11 17.90 3.64
C MET A 188 24.35 18.90 2.51
N THR A 189 23.74 20.07 2.62
CA THR A 189 23.79 21.14 1.64
C THR A 189 23.99 22.48 2.36
N VAL A 190 24.82 23.33 1.82
CA VAL A 190 24.94 24.72 2.29
C VAL A 190 23.64 25.44 1.95
N MET A 191 22.94 25.89 2.98
CA MET A 191 21.66 26.59 2.86
C MET A 191 21.83 28.10 2.83
N GLU A 192 22.69 28.60 3.71
CA GLU A 192 22.97 30.04 3.86
C GLU A 192 24.44 30.28 4.15
N THR A 193 24.94 31.42 3.71
CA THR A 193 26.32 31.86 3.90
C THR A 193 26.33 33.33 4.24
N ASP A 194 26.98 33.71 5.35
CA ASP A 194 27.25 35.07 5.73
C ASP A 194 28.76 35.26 5.83
N PHE A 195 29.35 35.90 4.81
CA PHE A 195 30.76 36.24 4.77
C PHE A 195 30.92 37.72 4.99
N TYR A 196 31.92 38.07 5.79
CA TYR A 196 32.21 39.42 6.21
C TYR A 196 33.46 39.95 5.51
N GLY A 197 33.47 41.23 5.14
CA GLY A 197 34.59 41.89 4.46
C GLY A 197 34.43 42.00 2.95
N ASP A 198 35.56 42.19 2.26
CA ASP A 198 35.64 42.42 0.83
C ASP A 198 35.86 41.12 0.02
N GLU A 199 35.98 41.23 -1.31
CA GLU A 199 36.18 40.09 -2.21
C GLU A 199 37.49 39.31 -1.89
N VAL A 200 38.50 39.95 -1.32
CA VAL A 200 39.74 39.29 -0.92
C VAL A 200 39.48 38.34 0.26
N VAL A 201 38.63 38.75 1.21
CA VAL A 201 38.23 37.89 2.34
C VAL A 201 37.36 36.72 1.82
N PHE A 202 36.46 36.94 0.86
CA PHE A 202 35.68 35.88 0.25
C PHE A 202 36.57 34.84 -0.42
N GLU A 203 37.63 35.27 -1.10
CA GLU A 203 38.58 34.36 -1.72
C GLU A 203 39.34 33.53 -0.66
N LEU A 204 39.74 34.13 0.46
CA LEU A 204 40.36 33.42 1.60
C LEU A 204 39.39 32.40 2.22
N VAL A 205 38.10 32.70 2.31
CA VAL A 205 37.09 31.74 2.78
C VAL A 205 36.96 30.55 1.80
N ARG A 206 36.95 30.82 0.50
CA ARG A 206 36.92 29.75 -0.53
C ARG A 206 38.17 28.87 -0.45
N GLN A 207 39.35 29.47 -0.30
CA GLN A 207 40.61 28.76 -0.08
C GLN A 207 40.54 27.90 1.20
N ASN A 208 40.01 28.45 2.29
CA ASN A 208 39.80 27.73 3.53
C ASN A 208 38.88 26.51 3.34
N MET A 209 37.74 26.67 2.63
CA MET A 209 36.84 25.57 2.32
C MET A 209 37.52 24.46 1.52
N ALA A 210 38.35 24.82 0.52
CA ALA A 210 39.02 23.90 -0.36
C ALA A 210 40.16 23.15 0.29
N ILE A 211 41.08 23.87 0.97
CA ILE A 211 42.35 23.35 1.45
C ILE A 211 42.20 22.74 2.85
N ASN A 212 41.45 23.44 3.71
CA ASN A 212 41.17 22.99 5.07
C ASN A 212 40.04 21.96 5.10
N SER A 213 40.19 20.89 4.31
CA SER A 213 39.20 19.83 4.16
C SER A 213 39.84 18.51 3.80
N THR A 214 39.29 17.39 4.35
CA THR A 214 39.69 16.02 4.04
C THR A 214 38.75 15.35 3.03
N ALA A 215 37.67 16.02 2.66
CA ALA A 215 36.68 15.49 1.73
C ALA A 215 37.11 15.68 0.27
N GLU A 216 36.58 14.84 -0.61
CA GLU A 216 36.78 14.87 -2.05
C GLU A 216 35.46 14.75 -2.81
N VAL A 217 35.37 15.48 -3.93
CA VAL A 217 34.22 15.45 -4.84
C VAL A 217 34.76 15.31 -6.25
N TYR A 218 34.57 14.17 -6.89
CA TYR A 218 34.99 13.96 -8.28
C TYR A 218 33.85 13.47 -9.16
N LYS A 219 33.98 13.69 -10.46
CA LYS A 219 32.99 13.32 -11.43
C LYS A 219 33.43 12.03 -12.13
N GLU A 220 32.61 10.98 -12.06
CA GLU A 220 32.83 9.76 -12.83
C GLU A 220 32.60 9.98 -14.32
N GLU A 221 33.09 9.07 -15.16
CA GLU A 221 32.89 9.08 -16.62
C GLU A 221 31.43 9.13 -17.05
N ASN A 222 30.54 8.58 -16.23
CA ASN A 222 29.09 8.64 -16.44
C ASN A 222 28.44 10.00 -16.08
N GLY A 223 29.23 10.96 -15.62
CA GLY A 223 28.76 12.30 -15.22
C GLY A 223 28.24 12.37 -13.77
N LYS A 224 28.23 11.29 -13.02
CA LYS A 224 27.78 11.25 -11.62
C LYS A 224 28.87 11.80 -10.69
N LEU A 225 28.48 12.69 -9.76
CA LEU A 225 29.35 13.18 -8.72
C LEU A 225 29.49 12.14 -7.60
N VAL A 226 30.70 11.66 -7.37
CA VAL A 226 31.06 10.79 -6.24
C VAL A 226 31.74 11.64 -5.17
N THR A 227 31.39 11.37 -3.94
CA THR A 227 31.84 12.13 -2.77
C THR A 227 32.47 11.22 -1.75
N ILE A 228 33.62 11.60 -1.24
CA ILE A 228 34.35 10.88 -0.18
C ILE A 228 34.60 11.84 0.98
N GLY A 229 34.45 11.38 2.21
CA GLY A 229 34.76 12.14 3.41
C GLY A 229 33.54 12.60 4.21
N ASN A 230 33.75 13.57 5.10
CA ASN A 230 32.70 14.06 5.99
C ASN A 230 31.59 14.78 5.21
N PRO A 231 30.31 14.41 5.40
CA PRO A 231 29.18 15.03 4.68
C PRO A 231 29.10 16.57 4.80
N THR A 232 29.54 17.13 5.91
CA THR A 232 29.58 18.60 6.12
C THR A 232 30.64 19.26 5.24
N GLU A 233 31.81 18.64 5.09
CA GLU A 233 32.89 19.14 4.21
C GLU A 233 32.53 18.94 2.73
N VAL A 234 31.93 17.79 2.39
CA VAL A 234 31.37 17.53 1.05
C VAL A 234 30.37 18.60 0.65
N ALA A 235 29.53 19.08 1.57
CA ALA A 235 28.55 20.15 1.31
C ALA A 235 29.24 21.46 0.89
N LEU A 236 30.35 21.83 1.57
CA LEU A 236 31.14 23.00 1.22
C LEU A 236 31.76 22.89 -0.17
N LEU A 237 32.38 21.74 -0.48
CA LEU A 237 33.01 21.52 -1.80
C LEU A 237 31.97 21.51 -2.95
N LYS A 238 30.79 20.95 -2.73
CA LYS A 238 29.68 21.02 -3.69
C LYS A 238 29.17 22.45 -3.88
N TRP A 239 29.09 23.22 -2.81
CA TRP A 239 28.72 24.61 -2.89
C TRP A 239 29.70 25.44 -3.69
N MET A 240 31.01 25.23 -3.49
CA MET A 240 32.07 25.84 -4.30
C MET A 240 31.95 25.50 -5.78
N HIS A 241 31.78 24.21 -6.11
CA HIS A 241 31.61 23.76 -7.50
C HIS A 241 30.43 24.46 -8.21
N LYS A 242 29.39 24.85 -7.46
CA LYS A 242 28.20 25.55 -7.99
C LYS A 242 28.37 27.06 -8.08
N ASN A 243 29.11 27.69 -7.15
CA ASN A 243 29.12 29.13 -6.93
C ASN A 243 30.49 29.79 -7.16
N GLY A 244 31.48 29.08 -7.71
CA GLY A 244 32.82 29.67 -7.94
C GLY A 244 33.78 28.70 -8.63
N PRO A 245 35.08 28.99 -8.54
CA PRO A 245 36.12 28.08 -9.06
C PRO A 245 36.06 26.73 -8.36
N ASP A 246 36.44 25.67 -9.09
CA ASP A 246 36.52 24.34 -8.52
C ASP A 246 37.57 24.29 -7.39
N TYR A 247 37.28 23.61 -6.31
CA TYR A 247 38.15 23.48 -5.15
C TYR A 247 39.53 22.90 -5.49
N ASP A 248 39.62 22.07 -6.54
CA ASP A 248 40.86 21.51 -7.08
C ASP A 248 41.87 22.57 -7.54
N VAL A 249 41.41 23.71 -8.03
CA VAL A 249 42.27 24.83 -8.43
C VAL A 249 43.08 25.32 -7.23
N PHE A 250 42.41 25.51 -6.10
CA PHE A 250 43.07 25.96 -4.85
C PHE A 250 43.99 24.89 -4.28
N ARG A 251 43.60 23.63 -4.32
CA ARG A 251 44.42 22.53 -3.81
C ARG A 251 45.74 22.32 -4.60
N ARG A 252 45.69 22.52 -5.93
CA ARG A 252 46.85 22.44 -6.79
C ARG A 252 47.78 23.65 -6.65
N ALA A 253 47.24 24.80 -6.33
CA ALA A 253 48.02 26.03 -6.12
C ALA A 253 48.74 26.02 -4.75
N ALA A 254 48.16 25.35 -3.76
CA ALA A 254 48.70 25.32 -2.40
C ALA A 254 50.01 24.54 -2.27
N THR A 255 51.02 25.12 -1.64
CA THR A 255 52.29 24.51 -1.30
C THR A 255 52.50 24.55 0.20
N ASP A 256 53.45 23.76 0.72
CA ASP A 256 53.81 23.66 2.16
C ASP A 256 52.63 23.46 3.09
N VAL A 257 51.69 22.59 2.69
CA VAL A 257 50.45 22.34 3.41
C VAL A 257 50.74 21.56 4.72
N LYS A 258 50.40 22.17 5.85
CA LYS A 258 50.44 21.54 7.18
C LYS A 258 49.03 21.60 7.77
N GLN A 259 48.43 20.40 8.02
CA GLN A 259 47.07 20.28 8.50
C GLN A 259 47.01 19.68 9.92
N ILE A 260 46.20 20.29 10.78
CA ILE A 260 45.77 19.73 12.06
C ILE A 260 44.31 19.32 11.87
N PRO A 261 43.98 18.00 11.86
CA PRO A 261 42.66 17.52 11.61
C PRO A 261 41.69 17.87 12.74
N PHE A 262 40.39 17.82 12.42
CA PHE A 262 39.32 18.07 13.39
C PHE A 262 39.40 17.10 14.57
N SER A 263 39.32 17.62 15.78
CA SER A 263 39.15 16.81 17.00
C SER A 263 37.86 17.20 17.73
N THR A 264 37.29 16.23 18.44
CA THR A 264 36.06 16.47 19.26
C THR A 264 36.34 17.34 20.47
N GLU A 265 37.60 17.39 20.93
CA GLU A 265 38.02 18.22 22.05
C GLU A 265 38.17 19.68 21.64
N ASN A 266 38.83 19.93 20.51
CA ASN A 266 39.10 21.29 20.02
C ASN A 266 37.89 21.86 19.26
N LYS A 267 37.11 21.02 18.60
CA LYS A 267 35.94 21.37 17.75
C LYS A 267 36.26 22.31 16.56
N TYR A 268 37.52 22.36 16.16
CA TYR A 268 37.99 23.04 14.94
C TYR A 268 39.08 22.21 14.26
N MET A 269 39.37 22.56 13.03
CA MET A 269 40.55 22.11 12.28
C MET A 269 41.24 23.33 11.69
N GLU A 270 42.55 23.17 11.44
CA GLU A 270 43.36 24.23 10.83
C GLU A 270 44.31 23.68 9.77
N THR A 271 44.60 24.51 8.80
CA THR A 271 45.56 24.19 7.73
C THR A 271 46.38 25.41 7.43
N THR A 272 47.70 25.30 7.47
CA THR A 272 48.63 26.33 7.03
C THR A 272 49.12 25.97 5.63
N ALA A 273 49.09 26.94 4.71
CA ALA A 273 49.53 26.72 3.34
C ALA A 273 50.05 28.05 2.72
N VAL A 274 50.91 27.93 1.73
CA VAL A 274 51.33 29.05 0.85
C VAL A 274 50.52 28.94 -0.43
N MET A 275 49.79 30.01 -0.80
CA MET A 275 48.83 29.99 -1.93
C MET A 275 49.47 30.31 -3.26
N GLN A 276 50.47 31.19 -3.28
CA GLN A 276 51.28 31.50 -4.48
C GLN A 276 52.74 31.57 -4.09
N GLU A 277 53.61 31.18 -5.00
CA GLU A 277 55.06 31.21 -4.77
C GLU A 277 55.54 32.64 -4.46
N GLY A 278 56.15 32.84 -3.29
CA GLY A 278 56.57 34.14 -2.83
C GLY A 278 55.59 34.89 -1.91
N GLU A 279 54.39 34.37 -1.68
CA GLU A 279 53.46 34.91 -0.69
C GLU A 279 53.71 34.39 0.72
N SER A 280 53.22 35.17 1.71
CA SER A 280 53.26 34.71 3.12
C SER A 280 52.31 33.55 3.35
N PRO A 281 52.73 32.57 4.21
CA PRO A 281 51.83 31.48 4.59
C PRO A 281 50.53 31.99 5.25
N VAL A 282 49.41 31.37 4.93
CA VAL A 282 48.10 31.63 5.53
C VAL A 282 47.67 30.44 6.35
N ARG A 283 47.31 30.68 7.62
CA ARG A 283 46.69 29.71 8.51
C ARG A 283 45.17 29.84 8.38
N PHE A 284 44.53 28.81 7.89
CA PHE A 284 43.10 28.71 7.74
C PHE A 284 42.51 27.95 8.94
N ILE A 285 41.46 28.47 9.56
CA ILE A 285 40.77 27.85 10.71
C ILE A 285 39.31 27.67 10.34
N LYS A 286 38.77 26.47 10.60
CA LYS A 286 37.36 26.12 10.37
C LYS A 286 36.85 25.28 11.53
N GLY A 287 35.69 25.61 12.11
CA GLY A 287 35.14 24.83 13.23
C GLY A 287 33.81 25.36 13.75
N ALA A 288 33.51 25.00 15.01
CA ALA A 288 32.34 25.54 15.70
C ALA A 288 32.45 27.07 15.81
N PRO A 289 31.45 27.83 15.32
CA PRO A 289 31.55 29.27 15.20
C PRO A 289 31.86 29.97 16.53
N GLU A 290 31.32 29.46 17.62
CA GLU A 290 31.53 29.99 18.98
C GLU A 290 32.99 29.88 19.40
N ILE A 291 33.66 28.79 19.01
CA ILE A 291 35.08 28.55 19.35
C ILE A 291 35.97 29.36 18.42
N VAL A 292 35.67 29.32 17.10
CA VAL A 292 36.47 30.06 16.12
C VAL A 292 36.37 31.56 16.38
N LEU A 293 35.17 32.09 16.68
CA LEU A 293 34.99 33.51 17.04
C LEU A 293 35.74 33.90 18.32
N ALA A 294 35.80 33.00 19.31
CA ALA A 294 36.55 33.24 20.56
C ALA A 294 38.08 33.25 20.35
N MET A 295 38.58 32.61 19.28
CA MET A 295 40.00 32.62 18.91
C MET A 295 40.41 33.85 18.09
N CYS A 296 39.45 34.66 17.61
CA CYS A 296 39.72 35.78 16.72
C CYS A 296 39.94 37.06 17.46
N ASP A 297 40.99 37.83 17.04
CA ASP A 297 41.32 39.13 17.56
C ASP A 297 40.43 40.24 16.96
N ARG A 298 39.96 40.03 15.72
CA ARG A 298 39.06 40.95 15.03
C ARG A 298 38.12 40.23 14.05
N ILE A 299 37.12 40.98 13.59
CA ILE A 299 36.16 40.52 12.59
C ILE A 299 36.45 41.26 11.28
N ALA A 300 36.32 40.57 10.13
CA ALA A 300 36.47 41.18 8.83
C ALA A 300 35.28 42.13 8.53
N GLY A 301 35.59 43.28 7.88
CA GLY A 301 34.59 44.29 7.58
C GLY A 301 34.06 45.05 8.83
N ASP A 302 32.87 45.63 8.69
CA ASP A 302 32.24 46.49 9.74
C ASP A 302 31.22 45.71 10.61
N CYS A 303 31.34 44.37 10.67
CA CYS A 303 30.39 43.51 11.40
C CYS A 303 30.72 43.46 12.89
N THR A 304 29.67 43.44 13.73
CA THR A 304 29.81 43.34 15.19
C THR A 304 29.64 41.89 15.67
N LYS A 305 30.23 41.59 16.82
CA LYS A 305 30.12 40.28 17.45
C LYS A 305 28.66 39.93 17.79
N GLU A 306 27.90 40.89 18.22
CA GLU A 306 26.48 40.73 18.55
C GLU A 306 25.64 40.35 17.32
N HIS A 307 25.96 40.90 16.15
CA HIS A 307 25.30 40.54 14.90
C HIS A 307 25.60 39.08 14.50
N ILE A 308 26.87 38.68 14.65
CA ILE A 308 27.30 37.30 14.39
C ILE A 308 26.56 36.31 15.31
N GLU A 309 26.47 36.61 16.60
CA GLU A 309 25.77 35.77 17.59
C GLU A 309 24.26 35.68 17.28
N GLN A 310 23.63 36.78 16.83
CA GLN A 310 22.22 36.74 16.39
C GLN A 310 22.00 35.90 15.14
N THR A 311 22.86 36.02 14.13
CA THR A 311 22.83 35.20 12.91
C THR A 311 23.04 33.74 13.25
N LEU A 312 23.99 33.43 14.13
CA LEU A 312 24.25 32.09 14.59
C LEU A 312 23.02 31.48 15.28
N LEU A 313 22.37 32.27 16.15
CA LEU A 313 21.15 31.84 16.83
C LEU A 313 19.99 31.57 15.83
N GLN A 314 19.87 32.42 14.79
CA GLN A 314 18.87 32.19 13.72
C GLN A 314 19.14 30.92 12.98
N TYR A 315 20.39 30.62 12.61
CA TYR A 315 20.76 29.36 11.94
C TYR A 315 20.52 28.14 12.82
N GLN A 316 20.89 28.22 14.10
CA GLN A 316 20.65 27.16 15.08
C GLN A 316 19.15 26.92 15.32
N ASN A 317 18.33 27.95 15.39
CA ASN A 317 16.88 27.87 15.53
C ASN A 317 16.23 27.20 14.29
N ARG A 318 16.82 27.36 13.10
CA ARG A 318 16.41 26.69 11.86
C ARG A 318 17.06 25.31 11.70
N ALA A 319 17.62 24.77 12.79
CA ALA A 319 18.23 23.44 12.85
C ALA A 319 19.39 23.22 11.85
N MET A 320 20.07 24.29 11.47
CA MET A 320 21.26 24.21 10.63
C MET A 320 22.50 23.87 11.47
N ARG A 321 23.37 23.05 10.93
CA ARG A 321 24.73 22.87 11.43
C ARG A 321 25.55 24.06 10.98
N THR A 322 26.18 24.77 11.91
CA THR A 322 26.92 25.97 11.62
C THR A 322 28.43 25.72 11.64
N LEU A 323 29.14 26.33 10.70
CA LEU A 323 30.61 26.38 10.66
C LEU A 323 31.08 27.82 10.57
N GLY A 324 32.05 28.20 11.42
CA GLY A 324 32.76 29.46 11.37
C GLY A 324 34.09 29.31 10.64
N PHE A 325 34.49 30.35 9.95
CA PHE A 325 35.73 30.48 9.18
C PHE A 325 36.55 31.66 9.67
N ALA A 326 37.85 31.40 9.87
CA ALA A 326 38.83 32.43 10.20
C ALA A 326 40.13 32.19 9.45
N TYR A 327 40.94 33.20 9.34
CA TYR A 327 42.28 33.16 8.76
C TYR A 327 43.29 34.00 9.54
N GLN A 328 44.58 33.65 9.39
CA GLN A 328 45.68 34.42 9.92
C GLN A 328 46.82 34.41 8.89
N ARG A 329 47.36 35.61 8.56
CA ARG A 329 48.54 35.74 7.69
C ARG A 329 49.82 35.66 8.55
N LEU A 330 50.81 34.87 8.16
CA LEU A 330 52.00 34.60 8.95
C LEU A 330 53.25 35.29 8.39
N GLY A 331 53.14 36.43 7.72
CA GLY A 331 54.26 37.22 7.18
C GLY A 331 54.93 38.12 8.20
N GLU A 332 56.25 38.35 8.06
CA GLU A 332 57.02 39.23 8.98
C GLU A 332 56.53 40.67 8.99
N ASN A 333 55.86 41.14 7.91
CA ASN A 333 55.35 42.51 7.77
C ASN A 333 53.83 42.60 7.83
N GLU A 334 53.12 41.54 8.20
CA GLU A 334 51.65 41.48 8.25
C GLU A 334 51.14 41.46 9.70
N SER A 335 49.88 41.94 9.91
CA SER A 335 49.23 41.80 11.21
C SER A 335 49.02 40.30 11.47
N GLN A 336 49.49 39.80 12.59
CA GLN A 336 49.34 38.41 13.01
C GLN A 336 48.00 38.14 13.69
N ASP A 337 47.04 39.06 13.51
CA ASP A 337 45.70 38.90 14.08
C ASP A 337 44.96 37.72 13.40
N VAL A 338 44.26 36.95 14.20
CA VAL A 338 43.28 35.97 13.71
C VAL A 338 42.00 36.72 13.36
N VAL A 339 41.57 36.65 12.11
CA VAL A 339 40.43 37.40 11.56
C VAL A 339 39.26 36.46 11.32
N PHE A 340 38.12 36.74 11.94
CA PHE A 340 36.87 36.02 11.68
C PHE A 340 36.28 36.46 10.33
N ALA A 341 36.00 35.52 9.43
CA ALA A 341 35.65 35.81 8.04
C ALA A 341 34.20 35.49 7.68
N GLY A 342 33.53 34.59 8.42
CA GLY A 342 32.14 34.29 8.12
C GLY A 342 31.59 33.03 8.76
N ILE A 343 30.31 32.83 8.52
CA ILE A 343 29.53 31.65 8.97
C ILE A 343 28.85 31.01 7.79
N VAL A 344 28.75 29.69 7.84
CA VAL A 344 27.96 28.89 6.89
C VAL A 344 26.97 28.03 7.66
N GLY A 345 25.70 28.08 7.23
CA GLY A 345 24.63 27.22 7.69
C GLY A 345 24.44 26.02 6.75
N ILE A 346 24.55 24.82 7.28
CA ILE A 346 24.46 23.54 6.52
C ILE A 346 23.33 22.71 7.10
N ALA A 347 22.42 22.27 6.24
CA ALA A 347 21.33 21.37 6.64
C ALA A 347 21.09 20.27 5.59
N ASP A 348 20.37 19.26 6.00
CA ASP A 348 19.81 18.26 5.08
C ASP A 348 18.42 18.75 4.64
N PRO A 349 18.25 19.24 3.40
CA PRO A 349 17.03 19.90 2.97
C PRO A 349 15.86 18.93 2.90
N ILE A 350 14.68 19.41 3.25
CA ILE A 350 13.42 18.69 3.06
C ILE A 350 13.19 18.49 1.56
N ARG A 351 12.63 17.34 1.19
CA ARG A 351 12.20 17.06 -0.20
C ARG A 351 11.01 17.96 -0.54
N GLU A 352 10.97 18.44 -1.76
CA GLU A 352 9.96 19.40 -2.24
C GLU A 352 8.52 18.87 -2.15
N ASP A 353 8.33 17.56 -2.34
CA ASP A 353 7.04 16.87 -2.36
C ASP A 353 6.48 16.55 -0.96
N VAL A 354 7.30 16.64 0.10
CA VAL A 354 6.93 16.15 1.45
C VAL A 354 5.80 16.98 2.06
N LYS A 355 5.84 18.30 1.96
CA LYS A 355 4.82 19.17 2.54
C LYS A 355 3.42 18.84 2.01
N ASP A 356 3.28 18.75 0.69
CA ASP A 356 2.02 18.42 0.04
C ASP A 356 1.60 16.99 0.36
N ALA A 357 2.56 16.07 0.40
CA ALA A 357 2.28 14.67 0.71
C ALA A 357 1.80 14.47 2.15
N ILE A 358 2.38 15.16 3.13
CA ILE A 358 1.93 15.15 4.54
C ILE A 358 0.52 15.74 4.65
N HIS A 359 0.26 16.88 3.98
CA HIS A 359 -1.08 17.45 3.92
C HIS A 359 -2.11 16.45 3.36
N ILE A 360 -1.80 15.75 2.27
CA ILE A 360 -2.67 14.71 1.71
C ILE A 360 -2.89 13.57 2.71
N CYS A 361 -1.84 13.10 3.40
CA CYS A 361 -1.97 12.06 4.43
C CYS A 361 -2.88 12.49 5.57
N LYS A 362 -2.63 13.67 6.15
CA LYS A 362 -3.33 14.18 7.34
C LYS A 362 -4.76 14.60 7.00
N ASP A 363 -4.93 15.46 5.99
CA ASP A 363 -6.18 16.17 5.75
C ASP A 363 -7.11 15.44 4.78
N CYS A 364 -6.57 14.76 3.76
CA CYS A 364 -7.38 13.99 2.83
C CYS A 364 -7.54 12.54 3.31
N ALA A 365 -6.44 11.82 3.49
CA ALA A 365 -6.48 10.40 3.82
C ALA A 365 -6.84 10.12 5.28
N LYS A 366 -6.81 11.14 6.17
CA LYS A 366 -7.07 11.01 7.62
C LYS A 366 -6.17 9.97 8.28
N VAL A 367 -4.91 9.91 7.84
CA VAL A 367 -3.86 9.07 8.39
C VAL A 367 -2.96 9.92 9.25
N ARG A 368 -2.79 9.52 10.50
CA ARG A 368 -1.91 10.21 11.45
C ARG A 368 -0.46 9.99 11.07
N VAL A 369 0.35 11.05 11.12
CA VAL A 369 1.80 10.96 10.87
C VAL A 369 2.55 11.28 12.15
N ILE A 370 3.50 10.42 12.52
CA ILE A 370 4.37 10.58 13.70
C ILE A 370 5.83 10.52 13.22
N ILE A 371 6.60 11.56 13.50
CA ILE A 371 8.05 11.56 13.23
C ILE A 371 8.78 10.88 14.39
N VAL A 372 9.67 9.95 14.07
CA VAL A 372 10.52 9.27 15.06
C VAL A 372 11.96 9.32 14.62
N THR A 373 12.73 10.21 15.20
CA THR A 373 14.10 10.51 14.76
C THR A 373 15.12 10.46 15.89
N GLY A 374 16.37 10.12 15.56
CA GLY A 374 17.50 10.22 16.46
C GLY A 374 17.99 11.65 16.68
N ASP A 375 17.50 12.63 15.93
CA ASP A 375 17.89 14.03 15.99
C ASP A 375 17.48 14.73 17.30
N THR A 376 18.04 15.91 17.51
CA THR A 376 17.70 16.77 18.65
C THR A 376 16.27 17.28 18.57
N PRO A 377 15.63 17.62 19.72
CA PRO A 377 14.27 18.16 19.73
C PRO A 377 14.13 19.43 18.87
N GLY A 378 15.12 20.34 18.89
CA GLY A 378 15.10 21.55 18.07
C GLY A 378 15.02 21.24 16.57
N THR A 379 15.89 20.34 16.08
CA THR A 379 15.89 19.90 14.67
C THR A 379 14.58 19.22 14.28
N ALA A 380 14.09 18.31 15.12
CA ALA A 380 12.87 17.54 14.84
C ALA A 380 11.63 18.45 14.79
N ASN A 381 11.54 19.40 15.71
CA ASN A 381 10.43 20.35 15.79
C ASN A 381 10.44 21.33 14.60
N GLU A 382 11.62 21.84 14.23
CA GLU A 382 11.74 22.74 13.09
C GLU A 382 11.30 22.06 11.78
N ILE A 383 11.73 20.83 11.56
CA ILE A 383 11.28 20.06 10.40
C ILE A 383 9.77 19.82 10.47
N GLY A 384 9.23 19.49 11.66
CA GLY A 384 7.79 19.33 11.86
C GLY A 384 7.00 20.58 11.48
N ARG A 385 7.52 21.79 11.76
CA ARG A 385 6.92 23.07 11.34
C ARG A 385 7.01 23.28 9.83
N GLN A 386 8.18 23.07 9.25
CA GLN A 386 8.41 23.28 7.81
C GLN A 386 7.50 22.41 6.93
N ILE A 387 7.23 21.16 7.36
CA ILE A 387 6.32 20.26 6.63
C ILE A 387 4.84 20.43 7.00
N GLY A 388 4.49 21.36 7.92
CA GLY A 388 3.12 21.61 8.34
C GLY A 388 2.52 20.54 9.26
N LEU A 389 3.36 19.78 9.95
CA LEU A 389 2.92 18.76 10.91
C LEU A 389 2.69 19.39 12.31
N LEU A 390 3.50 20.36 12.70
CA LEU A 390 3.38 21.13 13.95
C LEU A 390 2.84 22.52 13.67
N ASP A 391 1.92 22.98 14.52
CA ASP A 391 1.47 24.36 14.57
C ASP A 391 2.34 25.17 15.56
N GLU A 392 2.37 26.50 15.46
CA GLU A 392 3.25 27.36 16.23
C GLU A 392 3.00 27.34 17.76
N THR A 393 1.84 26.85 18.18
CA THR A 393 1.34 26.98 19.56
C THR A 393 1.54 25.75 20.46
N ASP A 394 2.07 24.61 19.96
CA ASP A 394 1.92 23.33 20.65
C ASP A 394 3.21 22.76 21.25
N ALA A 395 3.49 23.10 22.51
CA ALA A 395 4.60 22.53 23.28
C ALA A 395 4.42 21.06 23.72
N MET A 396 3.19 20.53 23.73
CA MET A 396 2.88 19.16 24.18
C MET A 396 2.90 18.09 23.09
N GLN A 397 3.23 18.43 21.87
CA GLN A 397 3.18 17.49 20.72
C GLN A 397 4.43 16.65 20.54
N THR A 398 5.46 16.89 21.37
CA THR A 398 6.78 16.27 21.20
C THR A 398 7.32 15.72 22.50
N ILE A 399 8.03 14.58 22.43
CA ILE A 399 8.73 13.95 23.55
C ILE A 399 10.10 13.48 23.12
N THR A 400 11.00 13.28 24.09
CA THR A 400 12.30 12.66 23.81
C THR A 400 12.27 11.14 24.01
N GLY A 401 13.08 10.39 23.25
CA GLY A 401 13.23 8.94 23.39
C GLY A 401 13.55 8.50 24.82
N PRO A 402 14.50 9.13 25.56
CA PRO A 402 14.77 8.82 26.95
C PRO A 402 13.55 9.01 27.89
N GLU A 403 12.72 10.02 27.66
CA GLU A 403 11.48 10.23 28.42
C GLU A 403 10.45 9.15 28.08
N PHE A 404 10.28 8.87 26.77
CA PHE A 404 9.40 7.81 26.28
C PHE A 404 9.82 6.43 26.82
N ALA A 405 11.11 6.13 26.87
CA ALA A 405 11.65 4.87 27.42
C ALA A 405 11.40 4.70 28.92
N LYS A 406 11.36 5.80 29.69
CA LYS A 406 11.09 5.77 31.14
C LYS A 406 9.60 5.60 31.47
N MET A 407 8.69 5.90 30.53
CA MET A 407 7.25 5.74 30.74
C MET A 407 6.88 4.26 30.83
N ASN A 408 5.99 3.91 31.72
CA ASN A 408 5.33 2.61 31.69
C ASN A 408 4.37 2.53 30.48
N ASP A 409 3.98 1.32 30.09
CA ASP A 409 3.17 1.12 28.88
C ASP A 409 1.79 1.77 28.96
N ASN A 410 1.19 1.88 30.16
CA ASN A 410 -0.09 2.54 30.33
C ASN A 410 0.00 4.05 30.12
N ALA A 411 1.01 4.70 30.68
CA ALA A 411 1.25 6.13 30.47
C ALA A 411 1.61 6.44 29.01
N ALA A 412 2.42 5.59 28.39
CA ALA A 412 2.75 5.72 26.97
C ALA A 412 1.50 5.53 26.08
N LYS A 413 0.61 4.59 26.39
CA LYS A 413 -0.67 4.42 25.68
C LYS A 413 -1.59 5.63 25.83
N GLU A 414 -1.68 6.24 27.01
CA GLU A 414 -2.47 7.47 27.20
C GLU A 414 -1.90 8.64 26.38
N LEU A 415 -0.57 8.80 26.32
CA LEU A 415 0.07 9.78 25.45
C LEU A 415 -0.28 9.52 23.98
N LEU A 416 -0.23 8.26 23.52
CA LEU A 416 -0.46 7.88 22.13
C LEU A 416 -1.93 7.97 21.71
N LYS A 417 -2.89 7.93 22.65
CA LYS A 417 -4.31 8.19 22.38
C LYS A 417 -4.57 9.63 21.98
N ASN A 418 -3.69 10.57 22.38
CA ASN A 418 -3.80 11.95 21.94
C ASN A 418 -3.37 12.07 20.48
N ASP A 419 -4.29 12.48 19.62
CA ASP A 419 -4.03 12.67 18.19
C ASP A 419 -3.07 13.85 17.91
N ASP A 420 -2.89 14.76 18.88
CA ASP A 420 -1.96 15.89 18.78
C ASP A 420 -0.51 15.51 19.00
N PHE A 421 -0.22 14.32 19.53
CA PHE A 421 1.14 13.83 19.65
C PHE A 421 1.75 13.52 18.28
N LYS A 422 2.91 14.15 17.94
CA LYS A 422 3.48 14.15 16.58
C LYS A 422 4.93 13.69 16.48
N ILE A 423 5.78 13.92 17.48
CA ILE A 423 7.23 13.71 17.35
C ILE A 423 7.85 13.02 18.56
N ILE A 424 8.71 12.01 18.28
CA ILE A 424 9.69 11.47 19.22
C ILE A 424 11.08 11.82 18.69
N SER A 425 11.80 12.68 19.42
CA SER A 425 13.18 13.07 19.12
C SER A 425 14.17 12.27 19.94
N ARG A 426 15.45 12.14 19.51
CA ARG A 426 16.47 11.31 20.15
C ARG A 426 16.03 9.88 20.40
N ALA A 427 15.20 9.34 19.51
CA ALA A 427 14.68 7.98 19.59
C ALA A 427 15.80 6.96 19.26
N ARG A 428 15.82 5.88 20.02
CA ARG A 428 16.65 4.70 19.75
C ARG A 428 15.86 3.69 18.88
N PRO A 429 16.54 2.72 18.25
CA PRO A 429 15.84 1.66 17.50
C PRO A 429 14.77 0.91 18.32
N ASP A 430 15.06 0.64 19.59
CA ASP A 430 14.12 -0.02 20.51
C ASP A 430 12.88 0.84 20.80
N ASP A 431 13.04 2.17 20.90
CA ASP A 431 11.93 3.12 21.09
C ASP A 431 11.00 3.12 19.87
N LYS A 432 11.56 3.05 18.64
CA LYS A 432 10.79 2.92 17.40
C LYS A 432 9.96 1.62 17.39
N ALA A 433 10.58 0.51 17.72
CA ALA A 433 9.90 -0.79 17.76
C ALA A 433 8.83 -0.87 18.88
N ARG A 434 9.08 -0.27 20.04
CA ARG A 434 8.13 -0.16 21.15
C ARG A 434 6.92 0.69 20.78
N LEU A 435 7.13 1.84 20.13
CA LEU A 435 6.06 2.71 19.63
C LEU A 435 5.10 1.94 18.72
N VAL A 436 5.63 1.18 17.76
CA VAL A 436 4.84 0.35 16.87
C VAL A 436 3.98 -0.63 17.65
N THR A 437 4.57 -1.36 18.60
CA THR A 437 3.85 -2.36 19.43
C THR A 437 2.72 -1.72 20.26
N LEU A 438 2.97 -0.55 20.84
CA LEU A 438 1.95 0.17 21.62
C LEU A 438 0.80 0.67 20.75
N LEU A 439 1.10 1.26 19.58
CA LEU A 439 0.07 1.69 18.62
C LEU A 439 -0.78 0.51 18.12
N GLN A 440 -0.15 -0.63 17.83
CA GLN A 440 -0.86 -1.87 17.46
C GLN A 440 -1.80 -2.34 18.59
N SER A 441 -1.33 -2.30 19.84
CA SER A 441 -2.15 -2.67 21.00
C SER A 441 -3.36 -1.74 21.25
N LEU A 442 -3.30 -0.50 20.73
CA LEU A 442 -4.41 0.45 20.69
C LEU A 442 -5.37 0.23 19.53
N GLY A 443 -5.11 -0.76 18.67
CA GLY A 443 -5.94 -1.10 17.52
C GLY A 443 -5.62 -0.27 16.25
N HIS A 444 -4.46 0.36 16.20
CA HIS A 444 -4.00 1.04 14.98
C HIS A 444 -3.36 0.07 13.99
N VAL A 445 -3.56 0.34 12.70
CA VAL A 445 -2.78 -0.27 11.61
C VAL A 445 -1.62 0.66 11.33
N VAL A 446 -0.41 0.19 11.65
CA VAL A 446 0.80 1.02 11.67
C VAL A 446 1.65 0.73 10.43
N ALA A 447 1.95 1.76 9.66
CA ALA A 447 3.00 1.76 8.66
C ALA A 447 4.25 2.43 9.22
N VAL A 448 5.43 1.92 8.91
CA VAL A 448 6.72 2.49 9.34
C VAL A 448 7.58 2.76 8.11
N THR A 449 8.17 3.95 8.02
CA THR A 449 9.19 4.25 7.02
C THR A 449 10.58 4.25 7.63
N GLY A 450 11.57 3.81 6.87
CA GLY A 450 12.97 3.85 7.29
C GLY A 450 13.93 3.52 6.14
N ASP A 451 15.17 4.01 6.23
CA ASP A 451 16.22 3.76 5.25
C ASP A 451 17.47 3.09 5.86
N GLY A 452 17.58 3.14 7.18
CA GLY A 452 18.73 2.66 7.93
C GLY A 452 18.62 1.23 8.48
N THR A 453 19.75 0.64 8.83
CA THR A 453 19.83 -0.65 9.54
C THR A 453 19.12 -0.57 10.90
N ASN A 454 19.12 0.61 11.51
CA ASN A 454 18.49 0.89 12.81
C ASN A 454 16.97 0.81 12.77
N ASP A 455 16.37 0.95 11.58
CA ASP A 455 14.91 0.91 11.38
C ASP A 455 14.38 -0.51 11.18
N ALA A 456 15.24 -1.45 10.83
CA ALA A 456 14.86 -2.82 10.49
C ALA A 456 13.94 -3.50 11.54
N PRO A 457 14.18 -3.38 12.86
CA PRO A 457 13.28 -3.95 13.87
C PRO A 457 11.88 -3.34 13.86
N ALA A 458 11.77 -2.03 13.63
CA ALA A 458 10.48 -1.34 13.56
C ALA A 458 9.74 -1.65 12.24
N LEU A 459 10.47 -1.71 11.11
CA LEU A 459 9.95 -2.10 9.79
C LEU A 459 9.36 -3.51 9.82
N SER A 460 10.06 -4.47 10.44
CA SER A 460 9.59 -5.86 10.56
C SER A 460 8.39 -6.03 11.49
N LYS A 461 8.28 -5.21 12.55
CA LYS A 461 7.18 -5.26 13.51
C LYS A 461 5.90 -4.56 13.02
N ALA A 462 6.01 -3.62 12.11
CA ALA A 462 4.87 -2.90 11.56
C ALA A 462 3.95 -3.83 10.75
N GLN A 463 2.66 -3.48 10.63
CA GLN A 463 1.81 -4.15 9.66
C GLN A 463 2.24 -3.87 8.22
N VAL A 464 2.87 -2.71 7.96
CA VAL A 464 3.51 -2.40 6.69
C VAL A 464 4.83 -1.68 6.93
N GLY A 465 5.94 -2.35 6.63
CA GLY A 465 7.27 -1.75 6.59
C GLY A 465 7.54 -1.13 5.21
N LEU A 466 7.94 0.14 5.18
CA LEU A 466 8.22 0.91 3.96
C LEU A 466 9.70 1.31 3.95
N SER A 467 10.52 0.69 3.10
CA SER A 467 11.91 1.11 2.90
C SER A 467 12.05 2.09 1.75
N MET A 468 13.07 2.96 1.83
CA MET A 468 13.41 3.84 0.73
C MET A 468 14.28 3.12 -0.32
N GLY A 469 14.23 3.57 -1.58
CA GLY A 469 14.99 3.00 -2.69
C GLY A 469 16.50 3.07 -2.48
N ASP A 470 17.00 4.15 -1.86
CA ASP A 470 18.41 4.35 -1.50
C ASP A 470 18.75 3.74 -0.12
N GLY A 471 17.77 3.17 0.57
CA GLY A 471 17.97 2.56 1.89
C GLY A 471 18.89 1.34 1.87
N THR A 472 19.40 0.97 3.05
CA THR A 472 20.27 -0.17 3.24
C THR A 472 19.61 -1.49 2.84
N SER A 473 20.40 -2.49 2.43
CA SER A 473 19.86 -3.83 2.09
C SER A 473 19.06 -4.41 3.24
N ARG A 474 19.50 -4.17 4.49
CA ARG A 474 18.81 -4.63 5.67
C ARG A 474 17.44 -4.01 5.88
N ALA A 475 17.32 -2.69 5.67
CA ALA A 475 16.02 -2.01 5.73
C ALA A 475 15.08 -2.55 4.64
N LYS A 476 15.60 -2.77 3.43
CA LYS A 476 14.84 -3.35 2.32
C LYS A 476 14.39 -4.78 2.62
N GLU A 477 15.23 -5.63 3.20
CA GLU A 477 14.87 -6.99 3.58
C GLU A 477 13.80 -7.05 4.67
N ALA A 478 13.86 -6.13 5.64
CA ALA A 478 12.89 -6.03 6.72
C ALA A 478 11.55 -5.40 6.30
N SER A 479 11.48 -4.77 5.12
CA SER A 479 10.30 -4.06 4.63
C SER A 479 9.38 -4.92 3.78
N ASP A 480 8.12 -4.50 3.68
CA ASP A 480 7.10 -5.13 2.84
C ASP A 480 6.95 -4.42 1.49
N ILE A 481 7.24 -3.12 1.45
CA ILE A 481 7.20 -2.29 0.24
C ILE A 481 8.48 -1.44 0.20
N THR A 482 9.11 -1.32 -0.98
CA THR A 482 10.22 -0.39 -1.22
C THR A 482 9.76 0.75 -2.11
N ILE A 483 9.97 1.99 -1.67
CA ILE A 483 9.64 3.23 -2.38
C ILE A 483 10.83 3.58 -3.29
N ILE A 484 10.71 3.27 -4.58
CA ILE A 484 11.83 3.31 -5.53
C ILE A 484 12.38 4.74 -5.72
N ASP A 485 11.50 5.73 -5.77
CA ASP A 485 11.83 7.15 -6.00
C ASP A 485 12.15 7.93 -4.72
N ASN A 486 12.16 7.27 -3.58
CA ASN A 486 12.35 7.89 -2.26
C ASN A 486 11.35 9.02 -1.93
N SER A 487 10.23 9.10 -2.64
CA SER A 487 9.24 10.16 -2.50
C SER A 487 8.15 9.78 -1.50
N PHE A 488 7.87 10.68 -0.55
CA PHE A 488 6.75 10.51 0.38
C PHE A 488 5.40 10.54 -0.35
N SER A 489 5.31 11.21 -1.49
CA SER A 489 4.14 11.22 -2.37
C SER A 489 3.78 9.83 -2.88
N SER A 490 4.76 8.96 -3.11
CA SER A 490 4.53 7.57 -3.51
C SER A 490 3.87 6.73 -2.41
N ILE A 491 4.06 7.09 -1.14
CA ILE A 491 3.33 6.50 0.00
C ILE A 491 1.83 6.81 -0.09
N ASN A 492 1.45 8.05 -0.45
CA ASN A 492 0.05 8.42 -0.68
C ASN A 492 -0.59 7.61 -1.81
N LYS A 493 0.17 7.36 -2.87
CA LYS A 493 -0.29 6.50 -3.97
C LYS A 493 -0.47 5.06 -3.50
N ALA A 494 0.41 4.55 -2.62
CA ALA A 494 0.26 3.22 -2.03
C ALA A 494 -1.02 3.12 -1.17
N ILE A 495 -1.33 4.14 -0.36
CA ILE A 495 -2.60 4.22 0.39
C ILE A 495 -3.79 4.21 -0.57
N MET A 496 -3.76 5.04 -1.61
CA MET A 496 -4.83 5.13 -2.61
C MET A 496 -5.07 3.79 -3.31
N TRP A 497 -4.01 3.13 -3.76
CA TRP A 497 -4.10 1.82 -4.41
C TRP A 497 -4.60 0.73 -3.46
N GLY A 498 -4.15 0.72 -2.20
CA GLY A 498 -4.63 -0.22 -1.19
C GLY A 498 -6.12 -0.06 -0.88
N ARG A 499 -6.61 1.18 -0.77
CA ARG A 499 -8.03 1.49 -0.59
C ARG A 499 -8.86 1.13 -1.84
N SER A 500 -8.33 1.40 -3.03
CA SER A 500 -8.98 1.04 -4.29
C SER A 500 -9.07 -0.48 -4.46
N LEU A 501 -8.03 -1.22 -4.09
CA LEU A 501 -8.03 -2.67 -4.05
C LEU A 501 -9.16 -3.20 -3.14
N TYR A 502 -9.24 -2.68 -1.91
CA TYR A 502 -10.29 -3.08 -0.97
C TYR A 502 -11.70 -2.78 -1.50
N LEU A 503 -11.89 -1.63 -2.16
CA LEU A 503 -13.14 -1.30 -2.81
C LEU A 503 -13.50 -2.29 -3.93
N ASN A 504 -12.53 -2.71 -4.73
CA ASN A 504 -12.73 -3.70 -5.80
C ASN A 504 -13.07 -5.09 -5.23
N ILE A 505 -12.46 -5.50 -4.12
CA ILE A 505 -12.83 -6.74 -3.40
C ILE A 505 -14.28 -6.65 -2.91
N ARG A 506 -14.71 -5.53 -2.35
CA ARG A 506 -16.10 -5.32 -1.92
C ARG A 506 -17.09 -5.34 -3.10
N ARG A 507 -16.73 -4.75 -4.25
CA ARG A 507 -17.51 -4.83 -5.49
C ARG A 507 -17.68 -6.27 -5.94
N PHE A 508 -16.60 -7.05 -5.87
CA PHE A 508 -16.65 -8.47 -6.18
C PHE A 508 -17.56 -9.25 -5.19
N ILE A 509 -17.46 -8.99 -3.90
CA ILE A 509 -18.33 -9.63 -2.89
C ILE A 509 -19.81 -9.30 -3.15
N ILE A 510 -20.15 -8.05 -3.48
CA ILE A 510 -21.54 -7.70 -3.84
C ILE A 510 -21.99 -8.51 -5.05
N PHE A 511 -21.17 -8.56 -6.10
CA PHE A 511 -21.46 -9.31 -7.31
C PHE A 511 -21.73 -10.78 -6.99
N GLN A 512 -20.80 -11.47 -6.33
CA GLN A 512 -20.90 -12.89 -6.04
C GLN A 512 -22.00 -13.24 -5.04
N MET A 513 -22.16 -12.47 -3.96
CA MET A 513 -23.21 -12.72 -2.97
C MET A 513 -24.63 -12.53 -3.55
N THR A 514 -24.80 -11.59 -4.50
CA THR A 514 -26.08 -11.41 -5.21
C THR A 514 -26.45 -12.67 -6.01
N ILE A 515 -25.47 -13.26 -6.68
CA ILE A 515 -25.63 -14.53 -7.43
C ILE A 515 -26.04 -15.66 -6.49
N ASN A 516 -25.29 -15.83 -5.41
CA ASN A 516 -25.51 -16.93 -4.47
C ASN A 516 -26.88 -16.82 -3.78
N VAL A 517 -27.32 -15.61 -3.40
CA VAL A 517 -28.67 -15.40 -2.85
C VAL A 517 -29.75 -15.79 -3.86
N CYS A 518 -29.63 -15.35 -5.12
CA CYS A 518 -30.57 -15.71 -6.17
C CYS A 518 -30.63 -17.21 -6.39
N ALA A 519 -29.48 -17.87 -6.56
CA ALA A 519 -29.38 -19.30 -6.80
C ALA A 519 -29.91 -20.12 -5.61
N CYS A 520 -29.60 -19.74 -4.38
CA CYS A 520 -30.15 -20.38 -3.19
C CYS A 520 -31.67 -20.27 -3.12
N LEU A 521 -32.25 -19.12 -3.48
CA LEU A 521 -33.70 -18.93 -3.51
C LEU A 521 -34.38 -19.75 -4.59
N ILE A 522 -33.76 -19.92 -5.77
CA ILE A 522 -34.27 -20.78 -6.85
C ILE A 522 -34.26 -22.26 -6.43
N VAL A 523 -33.14 -22.74 -5.86
CA VAL A 523 -33.05 -24.13 -5.36
C VAL A 523 -34.06 -24.38 -4.24
N LEU A 524 -34.21 -23.39 -3.34
CA LEU A 524 -35.19 -23.46 -2.25
C LEU A 524 -36.62 -23.54 -2.79
N LEU A 525 -36.98 -22.69 -3.77
CA LEU A 525 -38.29 -22.70 -4.41
C LEU A 525 -38.60 -24.06 -5.02
N GLY A 526 -37.67 -24.63 -5.83
CA GLY A 526 -37.83 -25.95 -6.42
C GLY A 526 -38.05 -27.04 -5.36
N SER A 527 -37.29 -26.97 -4.26
CA SER A 527 -37.41 -27.92 -3.16
C SER A 527 -38.79 -27.90 -2.49
N PHE A 528 -39.42 -26.74 -2.34
CA PHE A 528 -40.75 -26.62 -1.71
C PHE A 528 -41.89 -27.02 -2.65
N ILE A 529 -41.72 -26.82 -3.96
CA ILE A 529 -42.73 -27.17 -4.97
C ILE A 529 -42.66 -28.64 -5.38
N GLY A 530 -41.56 -29.32 -5.00
CA GLY A 530 -41.35 -30.75 -5.37
C GLY A 530 -40.79 -30.95 -6.78
N LEU A 531 -40.33 -29.89 -7.43
CA LEU A 531 -39.70 -29.91 -8.75
C LEU A 531 -38.19 -30.02 -8.65
N ASP A 532 -37.55 -30.58 -9.67
CA ASP A 532 -36.11 -30.59 -9.82
C ASP A 532 -35.59 -29.15 -10.04
N SER A 533 -34.41 -28.86 -9.52
CA SER A 533 -33.80 -27.51 -9.71
C SER A 533 -33.54 -27.24 -11.20
N PRO A 534 -33.96 -26.07 -11.73
CA PRO A 534 -33.71 -25.72 -13.13
C PRO A 534 -32.23 -25.43 -13.42
N LEU A 535 -31.39 -25.32 -12.36
CA LEU A 535 -29.95 -25.17 -12.47
C LEU A 535 -29.21 -26.41 -11.99
N THR A 536 -28.32 -26.93 -12.81
CA THR A 536 -27.48 -28.11 -12.48
C THR A 536 -26.24 -27.67 -11.69
N VAL A 537 -25.64 -28.64 -10.98
CA VAL A 537 -24.39 -28.44 -10.23
C VAL A 537 -23.26 -27.97 -11.17
N THR A 538 -23.16 -28.57 -12.37
CA THR A 538 -22.14 -28.18 -13.36
C THR A 538 -22.30 -26.74 -13.87
N GLN A 539 -23.53 -26.29 -14.08
CA GLN A 539 -23.83 -24.87 -14.42
C GLN A 539 -23.43 -23.93 -13.30
N MET A 540 -23.71 -24.29 -12.06
CA MET A 540 -23.34 -23.48 -10.90
C MET A 540 -21.82 -23.44 -10.66
N LEU A 541 -21.10 -24.55 -10.91
CA LEU A 541 -19.63 -24.56 -10.86
C LEU A 541 -19.02 -23.65 -11.94
N TRP A 542 -19.59 -23.62 -13.15
CA TRP A 542 -19.16 -22.67 -14.18
C TRP A 542 -19.28 -21.23 -13.69
N VAL A 543 -20.40 -20.88 -13.11
CA VAL A 543 -20.65 -19.52 -12.63
C VAL A 543 -19.75 -19.19 -11.43
N ASN A 544 -19.74 -20.02 -10.39
CA ASN A 544 -19.05 -19.71 -9.12
C ASN A 544 -17.53 -19.86 -9.19
N LEU A 545 -16.98 -20.67 -10.08
CA LEU A 545 -15.53 -20.88 -10.17
C LEU A 545 -14.91 -20.12 -11.33
N ILE A 546 -15.43 -20.31 -12.54
CA ILE A 546 -14.80 -19.79 -13.76
C ILE A 546 -15.23 -18.35 -14.02
N MET A 547 -16.53 -18.08 -14.08
CA MET A 547 -17.04 -16.73 -14.34
C MET A 547 -16.65 -15.75 -13.22
N ASP A 548 -16.70 -16.19 -11.96
CA ASP A 548 -16.29 -15.37 -10.81
C ASP A 548 -14.81 -14.98 -10.85
N THR A 549 -13.94 -15.91 -11.31
CA THR A 549 -12.51 -15.61 -11.50
C THR A 549 -12.32 -14.52 -12.55
N PHE A 550 -13.00 -14.60 -13.68
CA PHE A 550 -12.96 -13.56 -14.71
C PHE A 550 -13.60 -12.26 -14.23
N ALA A 551 -14.70 -12.30 -13.49
CA ALA A 551 -15.33 -11.12 -12.90
C ALA A 551 -14.38 -10.39 -11.91
N ALA A 552 -13.66 -11.16 -11.08
CA ALA A 552 -12.65 -10.62 -10.19
C ALA A 552 -11.50 -9.93 -10.95
N MET A 553 -11.01 -10.57 -12.03
CA MET A 553 -10.00 -9.97 -12.91
C MET A 553 -10.50 -8.68 -13.57
N ALA A 554 -11.77 -8.66 -14.03
CA ALA A 554 -12.38 -7.49 -14.64
C ALA A 554 -12.43 -6.32 -13.65
N LEU A 555 -12.95 -6.53 -12.44
CA LEU A 555 -13.04 -5.50 -11.41
C LEU A 555 -11.65 -5.04 -10.92
N SER A 556 -10.70 -5.95 -10.82
CA SER A 556 -9.31 -5.62 -10.44
C SER A 556 -8.53 -4.88 -11.52
N SER A 557 -8.96 -4.99 -12.78
CA SER A 557 -8.36 -4.25 -13.90
C SER A 557 -8.73 -2.77 -13.91
N LEU A 558 -9.75 -2.36 -13.17
CA LEU A 558 -10.19 -0.96 -13.10
C LEU A 558 -9.07 -0.02 -12.62
N PRO A 559 -9.03 1.24 -13.09
CA PRO A 559 -8.08 2.24 -12.62
C PRO A 559 -8.32 2.56 -11.14
N ALA A 560 -7.32 3.18 -10.47
CA ALA A 560 -7.49 3.62 -9.10
C ALA A 560 -8.60 4.67 -8.98
N ASP A 561 -9.46 4.50 -8.01
CA ASP A 561 -10.46 5.49 -7.68
C ASP A 561 -9.85 6.55 -6.75
N LYS A 562 -9.64 7.76 -7.28
CA LYS A 562 -9.05 8.87 -6.51
C LYS A 562 -9.92 9.32 -5.34
N THR A 563 -11.21 9.06 -5.39
CA THR A 563 -12.15 9.47 -4.34
C THR A 563 -11.94 8.69 -3.05
N VAL A 564 -11.42 7.46 -3.12
CA VAL A 564 -11.16 6.62 -1.95
C VAL A 564 -10.08 7.20 -1.02
N LEU A 565 -9.27 8.14 -1.52
CA LEU A 565 -8.26 8.79 -0.70
C LEU A 565 -8.89 9.65 0.40
N HIS A 566 -10.09 10.20 0.17
CA HIS A 566 -10.84 10.99 1.15
C HIS A 566 -11.65 10.14 2.14
N ASP A 567 -11.71 8.83 1.95
CA ASP A 567 -12.36 7.94 2.91
C ASP A 567 -11.54 7.85 4.21
N LYS A 568 -12.23 7.72 5.35
CA LYS A 568 -11.55 7.46 6.63
C LYS A 568 -10.92 6.07 6.61
N PRO A 569 -9.77 5.88 7.27
CA PRO A 569 -9.18 4.55 7.46
C PRO A 569 -10.20 3.61 8.09
N ARG A 570 -10.24 2.37 7.63
CA ARG A 570 -11.15 1.36 8.18
C ARG A 570 -10.63 0.83 9.52
N LYS A 571 -11.55 0.47 10.40
CA LYS A 571 -11.20 -0.21 11.65
C LYS A 571 -10.82 -1.67 11.37
N PRO A 572 -9.77 -2.24 11.99
CA PRO A 572 -9.36 -3.62 11.76
C PRO A 572 -10.48 -4.65 11.97
N ASN A 573 -11.32 -4.42 12.99
CA ASN A 573 -12.42 -5.32 13.37
C ASN A 573 -13.76 -4.97 12.70
N SER A 574 -13.78 -4.13 11.67
CA SER A 574 -15.03 -3.82 10.95
C SER A 574 -15.44 -4.99 10.05
N HIS A 575 -16.74 -5.24 9.93
CA HIS A 575 -17.25 -6.21 8.96
C HIS A 575 -17.01 -5.72 7.53
N ILE A 576 -16.63 -6.65 6.63
CA ILE A 576 -16.42 -6.33 5.21
C ILE A 576 -17.73 -5.96 4.53
N ILE A 577 -18.84 -6.56 4.95
CA ILE A 577 -20.19 -6.27 4.45
C ILE A 577 -20.84 -5.24 5.37
N ASP A 578 -21.17 -4.07 4.82
CA ASP A 578 -21.90 -3.01 5.50
C ASP A 578 -23.40 -2.99 5.09
N LYS A 579 -24.21 -2.19 5.79
CA LYS A 579 -25.66 -2.08 5.51
C LYS A 579 -25.97 -1.79 4.03
N PRO A 580 -25.32 -0.84 3.34
CA PRO A 580 -25.55 -0.61 1.92
C PRO A 580 -25.25 -1.82 1.04
N MET A 581 -24.26 -2.64 1.39
CA MET A 581 -23.97 -3.87 0.66
C MET A 581 -25.07 -4.90 0.87
N ILE A 582 -25.54 -5.08 2.10
CA ILE A 582 -26.65 -6.01 2.42
C ILE A 582 -27.87 -5.67 1.59
N PHE A 583 -28.27 -4.40 1.54
CA PHE A 583 -29.42 -3.97 0.73
C PHE A 583 -29.23 -4.26 -0.76
N ARG A 584 -28.03 -4.07 -1.29
CA ARG A 584 -27.75 -4.38 -2.71
C ARG A 584 -27.72 -5.88 -2.98
N ILE A 585 -27.13 -6.67 -2.10
CA ILE A 585 -27.06 -8.13 -2.23
C ILE A 585 -28.46 -8.74 -2.16
N LEU A 586 -29.21 -8.42 -1.11
CA LEU A 586 -30.54 -8.98 -0.93
C LEU A 586 -31.55 -8.42 -1.96
N GLY A 587 -31.54 -7.11 -2.22
CA GLY A 587 -32.42 -6.49 -3.19
C GLY A 587 -32.16 -6.96 -4.63
N GLY A 588 -30.87 -7.03 -5.03
CA GLY A 588 -30.48 -7.56 -6.33
C GLY A 588 -30.76 -9.06 -6.46
N GLY A 589 -30.41 -9.85 -5.43
CA GLY A 589 -30.68 -11.29 -5.41
C GLY A 589 -32.18 -11.63 -5.49
N LEU A 590 -33.01 -10.86 -4.76
CA LEU A 590 -34.47 -11.01 -4.80
C LEU A 590 -35.05 -10.59 -6.16
N LEU A 591 -34.57 -9.50 -6.74
CA LEU A 591 -35.00 -9.06 -8.08
C LEU A 591 -34.70 -10.15 -9.12
N PHE A 592 -33.49 -10.69 -9.12
CA PHE A 592 -33.11 -11.76 -10.05
C PHE A 592 -33.91 -13.04 -9.81
N PHE A 593 -34.15 -13.37 -8.54
CA PHE A 593 -35.01 -14.49 -8.17
C PHE A 593 -36.41 -14.33 -8.73
N VAL A 594 -37.06 -13.16 -8.61
CA VAL A 594 -38.41 -12.90 -9.14
C VAL A 594 -38.38 -13.05 -10.66
N ILE A 595 -37.41 -12.46 -11.36
CA ILE A 595 -37.29 -12.59 -12.82
C ILE A 595 -37.21 -14.06 -13.23
N LEU A 596 -36.35 -14.83 -12.57
CA LEU A 596 -36.15 -16.25 -12.90
C LEU A 596 -37.33 -17.12 -12.48
N ALA A 597 -38.01 -16.83 -11.38
CA ALA A 597 -39.24 -17.53 -10.99
C ALA A 597 -40.38 -17.29 -11.99
N CYS A 598 -40.54 -16.06 -12.47
CA CYS A 598 -41.50 -15.74 -13.55
C CYS A 598 -41.13 -16.48 -14.85
N LEU A 599 -39.84 -16.49 -15.20
CA LEU A 599 -39.37 -17.25 -16.37
C LEU A 599 -39.63 -18.75 -16.20
N TRP A 600 -39.40 -19.33 -15.03
CA TRP A 600 -39.64 -20.74 -14.73
C TRP A 600 -41.14 -21.06 -14.89
N GLN A 601 -42.00 -20.25 -14.33
CA GLN A 601 -43.44 -20.40 -14.49
C GLN A 601 -43.86 -20.30 -15.96
N LEU A 602 -43.30 -19.37 -16.72
CA LEU A 602 -43.61 -19.24 -18.17
C LEU A 602 -43.19 -20.51 -18.93
N LEU A 603 -41.97 -20.98 -18.75
CA LEU A 603 -41.45 -22.18 -19.42
C LEU A 603 -42.15 -23.47 -18.99
N GLY A 604 -42.69 -23.55 -17.77
CA GLY A 604 -43.46 -24.67 -17.27
C GLY A 604 -44.87 -24.80 -17.86
N HIS A 605 -45.44 -23.69 -18.39
CA HIS A 605 -46.82 -23.66 -18.94
C HIS A 605 -46.86 -23.50 -20.46
N THR A 606 -45.75 -23.19 -21.12
CA THR A 606 -45.71 -22.85 -22.53
C THR A 606 -44.50 -23.51 -23.21
N ASP A 607 -44.71 -24.15 -24.36
CA ASP A 607 -43.63 -24.68 -25.21
C ASP A 607 -43.13 -23.58 -26.17
N ILE A 608 -42.59 -22.48 -25.64
CA ILE A 608 -42.05 -21.39 -26.45
C ILE A 608 -40.68 -21.80 -27.00
N ARG A 609 -40.59 -21.90 -28.33
CA ARG A 609 -39.33 -22.21 -29.04
C ARG A 609 -38.87 -21.12 -29.99
N THR A 610 -39.72 -20.11 -30.23
CA THR A 610 -39.39 -19.03 -31.15
C THR A 610 -39.81 -17.66 -30.59
N VAL A 611 -39.15 -16.61 -31.07
CA VAL A 611 -39.48 -15.22 -30.71
C VAL A 611 -40.92 -14.84 -31.13
N ASP A 612 -41.41 -15.47 -32.23
CA ASP A 612 -42.74 -15.21 -32.77
C ASP A 612 -43.84 -15.76 -31.83
N GLU A 613 -43.60 -16.92 -31.22
CA GLU A 613 -44.48 -17.51 -30.21
C GLU A 613 -44.51 -16.66 -28.93
N LEU A 614 -43.35 -16.07 -28.52
CA LEU A 614 -43.29 -15.18 -27.38
C LEU A 614 -44.08 -13.89 -27.59
N VAL A 615 -44.03 -13.32 -28.81
CA VAL A 615 -44.76 -12.08 -29.16
C VAL A 615 -46.28 -12.30 -29.18
N HIS A 616 -46.71 -13.50 -29.58
CA HIS A 616 -48.15 -13.85 -29.66
C HIS A 616 -48.64 -14.59 -28.41
N LEU A 617 -47.89 -14.60 -27.33
CA LEU A 617 -48.23 -15.29 -26.10
C LEU A 617 -49.49 -14.71 -25.47
N ASP A 618 -50.49 -15.57 -25.18
CA ASP A 618 -51.64 -15.20 -24.38
C ASP A 618 -51.31 -15.22 -22.89
N PHE A 619 -50.90 -14.06 -22.37
CA PHE A 619 -50.58 -13.89 -20.95
C PHE A 619 -51.75 -14.22 -19.99
N GLN A 620 -53.01 -14.29 -20.48
CA GLN A 620 -54.13 -14.68 -19.63
C GLN A 620 -54.05 -16.19 -19.23
N CYS A 621 -53.50 -17.05 -20.07
CA CYS A 621 -53.30 -18.45 -19.73
C CYS A 621 -52.27 -18.62 -18.59
N VAL A 622 -51.20 -17.84 -18.60
CA VAL A 622 -50.16 -17.87 -17.58
C VAL A 622 -50.62 -17.26 -16.26
N LEU A 623 -51.39 -16.19 -16.29
CA LEU A 623 -51.93 -15.50 -15.11
C LEU A 623 -53.13 -16.19 -14.47
N SER A 624 -53.89 -17.02 -15.22
CA SER A 624 -55.03 -17.80 -14.70
C SER A 624 -54.61 -19.07 -13.96
N SER A 625 -53.36 -19.53 -14.13
CA SER A 625 -52.81 -20.66 -13.35
C SER A 625 -52.48 -20.18 -11.92
N ASN A 626 -52.61 -21.06 -10.93
CA ASN A 626 -52.20 -20.74 -9.56
C ASN A 626 -50.76 -20.26 -9.56
N ILE A 627 -50.48 -19.15 -8.83
CA ILE A 627 -49.15 -18.52 -8.77
C ILE A 627 -48.01 -19.51 -8.32
N PHE A 628 -48.39 -20.62 -7.70
CA PHE A 628 -47.49 -21.69 -7.25
C PHE A 628 -47.56 -22.96 -8.10
N ASP A 629 -48.33 -22.98 -9.18
CA ASP A 629 -48.36 -24.11 -10.12
C ASP A 629 -47.35 -23.85 -11.24
N PHE A 630 -46.14 -24.35 -11.07
CA PHE A 630 -45.05 -24.23 -12.05
C PHE A 630 -45.15 -25.24 -13.19
N GLY A 631 -46.30 -25.87 -13.38
CA GLY A 631 -46.59 -26.83 -14.42
C GLY A 631 -46.11 -28.22 -14.09
N SER A 632 -46.85 -29.23 -14.55
CA SER A 632 -46.49 -30.66 -14.43
C SER A 632 -45.47 -31.10 -15.49
N ASN A 633 -45.14 -30.24 -16.46
CA ASN A 633 -44.18 -30.59 -17.52
C ASN A 633 -42.75 -30.42 -17.03
N ARG A 634 -41.95 -31.46 -17.17
CA ARG A 634 -40.47 -31.35 -16.99
C ARG A 634 -39.92 -30.38 -18.03
N LEU A 635 -39.11 -29.41 -17.59
CA LEU A 635 -38.39 -28.51 -18.48
C LEU A 635 -37.62 -29.29 -19.55
N SER A 636 -37.75 -28.90 -20.80
CA SER A 636 -36.97 -29.46 -21.92
C SER A 636 -35.50 -29.02 -21.82
N LEU A 637 -34.61 -29.67 -22.57
CA LEU A 637 -33.23 -29.28 -22.67
C LEU A 637 -33.07 -27.85 -23.19
N TYR A 638 -33.97 -27.44 -24.09
CA TYR A 638 -34.04 -26.07 -24.59
C TYR A 638 -34.40 -25.06 -23.49
N ASP A 639 -35.41 -25.39 -22.66
CA ASP A 639 -35.83 -24.55 -21.54
C ASP A 639 -34.70 -24.37 -20.51
N HIS A 640 -33.97 -25.47 -20.23
CA HIS A 640 -32.77 -25.39 -19.40
C HIS A 640 -31.70 -24.46 -20.00
N SER A 641 -31.51 -24.50 -21.32
CA SER A 641 -30.56 -23.62 -22.01
C SER A 641 -30.96 -22.13 -21.91
N VAL A 642 -32.23 -21.84 -22.11
CA VAL A 642 -32.79 -20.49 -21.97
C VAL A 642 -32.65 -20.02 -20.53
N PHE A 643 -33.09 -20.83 -19.58
CA PHE A 643 -33.04 -20.47 -18.15
C PHE A 643 -31.60 -20.20 -17.68
N PHE A 644 -30.65 -21.09 -18.02
CA PHE A 644 -29.25 -20.93 -17.69
C PHE A 644 -28.64 -19.70 -18.36
N SER A 645 -28.94 -19.45 -19.63
CA SER A 645 -28.43 -18.28 -20.35
C SER A 645 -28.97 -16.96 -19.78
N VAL A 646 -30.26 -16.89 -19.42
CA VAL A 646 -30.85 -15.74 -18.72
C VAL A 646 -30.20 -15.54 -17.36
N PHE A 647 -30.00 -16.60 -16.59
CA PHE A 647 -29.30 -16.54 -15.29
C PHE A 647 -27.90 -15.93 -15.44
N VAL A 648 -27.09 -16.41 -16.39
CA VAL A 648 -25.74 -15.90 -16.63
C VAL A 648 -25.76 -14.46 -17.16
N MET A 649 -26.70 -14.11 -18.05
CA MET A 649 -26.81 -12.73 -18.56
C MET A 649 -27.23 -11.73 -17.48
N LEU A 650 -28.10 -12.10 -16.54
CA LEU A 650 -28.39 -11.28 -15.37
C LEU A 650 -27.13 -11.00 -14.55
N GLN A 651 -26.24 -12.01 -14.38
CA GLN A 651 -24.97 -11.84 -13.70
C GLN A 651 -24.00 -10.98 -14.49
N PHE A 652 -23.95 -11.16 -15.81
CA PHE A 652 -23.16 -10.31 -16.70
C PHE A 652 -23.49 -8.81 -16.51
N TRP A 653 -24.79 -8.46 -16.47
CA TRP A 653 -25.24 -7.09 -16.20
C TRP A 653 -24.97 -6.66 -14.75
N ASN A 654 -25.05 -7.59 -13.80
CA ASN A 654 -24.75 -7.33 -12.40
C ASN A 654 -23.28 -6.93 -12.19
N LEU A 655 -22.37 -7.40 -13.01
CA LEU A 655 -20.96 -6.99 -12.96
C LEU A 655 -20.77 -5.49 -13.22
N PHE A 656 -21.55 -4.93 -14.19
CA PHE A 656 -21.59 -3.48 -14.39
C PHE A 656 -22.19 -2.76 -13.17
N ASN A 657 -23.26 -3.27 -12.59
CA ASN A 657 -23.85 -2.68 -11.40
C ASN A 657 -22.90 -2.67 -10.19
N ALA A 658 -22.12 -3.73 -10.02
CA ALA A 658 -21.11 -3.83 -8.98
C ALA A 658 -19.96 -2.81 -9.17
N LYS A 659 -19.54 -2.55 -10.42
CA LYS A 659 -18.54 -1.52 -10.75
C LYS A 659 -18.90 -0.15 -10.15
N TYR A 660 -20.18 0.22 -10.19
CA TYR A 660 -20.65 1.53 -9.72
C TYR A 660 -20.96 1.61 -8.22
N PHE A 661 -20.56 0.60 -7.44
CA PHE A 661 -20.68 0.68 -5.99
C PHE A 661 -19.74 1.75 -5.42
N ARG A 662 -20.30 2.65 -4.59
CA ARG A 662 -19.59 3.80 -4.00
C ARG A 662 -18.93 4.74 -5.02
N THR A 663 -19.56 4.91 -6.18
CA THR A 663 -19.20 5.94 -7.14
C THR A 663 -20.34 6.93 -7.29
N ASP A 664 -20.00 8.21 -7.48
CA ASP A 664 -21.01 9.26 -7.75
C ASP A 664 -21.50 9.25 -9.21
N ARG A 665 -20.99 8.31 -10.02
CA ARG A 665 -21.29 8.17 -11.44
C ARG A 665 -22.36 7.11 -11.68
N SER A 666 -23.13 7.27 -12.75
CA SER A 666 -24.06 6.29 -13.28
C SER A 666 -23.56 5.73 -14.61
N LEU A 667 -24.07 4.55 -14.99
CA LEU A 667 -23.80 3.95 -16.29
C LEU A 667 -24.24 4.86 -17.44
N ILE A 668 -25.41 5.48 -17.29
CA ILE A 668 -25.98 6.40 -18.31
C ILE A 668 -25.04 7.60 -18.49
N GLN A 669 -24.54 8.19 -17.41
CA GLN A 669 -23.58 9.30 -17.49
C GLN A 669 -22.27 8.90 -18.17
N ASP A 670 -21.79 7.69 -17.92
CA ASP A 670 -20.58 7.16 -18.55
C ASP A 670 -20.81 6.89 -20.05
N ILE A 671 -21.97 6.32 -20.43
CA ILE A 671 -22.34 6.11 -21.85
C ILE A 671 -22.42 7.45 -22.59
N VAL A 672 -23.15 8.42 -22.05
CA VAL A 672 -23.26 9.77 -22.63
C VAL A 672 -21.88 10.43 -22.72
N GLY A 673 -21.03 10.27 -21.70
CA GLY A 673 -19.68 10.79 -21.68
C GLY A 673 -18.74 10.11 -22.70
N LEU A 674 -18.93 8.84 -23.02
CA LEU A 674 -18.21 8.14 -24.09
C LEU A 674 -18.57 8.73 -25.46
N PHE A 675 -19.85 8.95 -25.73
CA PHE A 675 -20.30 9.61 -26.97
C PHE A 675 -19.80 11.06 -27.06
N ALA A 676 -19.72 11.77 -25.92
CA ALA A 676 -19.17 13.12 -25.84
C ALA A 676 -17.64 13.17 -25.82
N ASN A 677 -16.95 12.05 -26.03
CA ASN A 677 -15.49 11.92 -26.08
C ASN A 677 -14.78 12.43 -24.81
N SER A 678 -15.43 12.35 -23.64
CA SER A 678 -14.91 12.85 -22.37
C SER A 678 -13.70 12.04 -21.88
N LYS A 679 -12.55 12.72 -21.70
CA LYS A 679 -11.32 12.10 -21.19
C LYS A 679 -11.53 11.45 -19.82
N LYS A 680 -12.34 12.07 -18.95
CA LYS A 680 -12.66 11.52 -17.60
C LYS A 680 -13.37 10.17 -17.67
N VAL A 681 -14.17 9.93 -18.70
CA VAL A 681 -14.89 8.66 -18.88
C VAL A 681 -13.99 7.62 -19.48
N LYS A 682 -13.15 7.98 -20.45
CA LYS A 682 -12.15 7.08 -21.01
C LYS A 682 -11.17 6.57 -19.93
N ASP A 683 -10.75 7.43 -19.02
CA ASP A 683 -9.89 7.07 -17.89
C ASP A 683 -10.60 6.18 -16.84
N SER A 684 -11.91 6.09 -16.85
CA SER A 684 -12.73 5.27 -15.93
C SER A 684 -12.88 3.81 -16.37
N TYR A 685 -12.65 3.51 -17.64
CA TYR A 685 -12.70 2.16 -18.17
C TYR A 685 -11.30 1.67 -18.51
N SER A 686 -11.00 0.42 -18.11
CA SER A 686 -9.81 -0.26 -18.62
C SER A 686 -10.19 -1.14 -19.79
N LEU A 687 -9.35 -1.17 -20.83
CA LEU A 687 -9.49 -2.13 -21.93
C LEU A 687 -9.57 -3.58 -21.39
N GLY A 688 -8.85 -3.88 -20.30
CA GLY A 688 -8.90 -5.17 -19.64
C GLY A 688 -10.29 -5.54 -19.12
N PHE A 689 -11.04 -4.58 -18.55
CA PHE A 689 -12.42 -4.81 -18.11
C PHE A 689 -13.32 -5.23 -19.28
N LEU A 690 -13.27 -4.51 -20.38
CA LEU A 690 -14.09 -4.79 -21.57
C LEU A 690 -13.72 -6.13 -22.24
N TRP A 691 -12.41 -6.41 -22.37
CA TRP A 691 -11.96 -7.68 -22.93
C TRP A 691 -12.41 -8.88 -22.08
N ILE A 692 -12.35 -8.79 -20.77
CA ILE A 692 -12.77 -9.89 -19.90
C ILE A 692 -14.28 -10.09 -19.99
N LEU A 693 -15.07 -9.03 -20.10
CA LEU A 693 -16.50 -9.13 -20.33
C LEU A 693 -16.82 -9.87 -21.63
N LEU A 694 -16.09 -9.57 -22.70
CA LEU A 694 -16.24 -10.31 -23.97
C LEU A 694 -15.86 -11.79 -23.81
N VAL A 695 -14.84 -12.11 -23.03
CA VAL A 695 -14.44 -13.50 -22.74
C VAL A 695 -15.56 -14.24 -21.98
N ILE A 696 -16.20 -13.60 -20.98
CA ILE A 696 -17.32 -14.20 -20.25
C ILE A 696 -18.51 -14.46 -21.19
N LEU A 697 -18.88 -13.48 -22.00
CA LEU A 697 -19.99 -13.63 -22.95
C LEU A 697 -19.71 -14.72 -23.99
N PHE A 698 -18.52 -14.71 -24.57
CA PHE A 698 -18.10 -15.72 -25.55
C PHE A 698 -18.02 -17.11 -24.93
N GLY A 699 -17.49 -17.24 -23.69
CA GLY A 699 -17.44 -18.48 -22.95
C GLY A 699 -18.85 -19.07 -22.71
N GLN A 700 -19.84 -18.24 -22.37
CA GLN A 700 -21.22 -18.67 -22.19
C GLN A 700 -21.83 -19.19 -23.50
N ILE A 701 -21.63 -18.47 -24.60
CA ILE A 701 -22.09 -18.92 -25.93
C ILE A 701 -21.44 -20.24 -26.30
N LEU A 702 -20.13 -20.40 -26.09
CA LEU A 702 -19.43 -21.66 -26.39
C LEU A 702 -19.98 -22.85 -25.59
N ILE A 703 -20.30 -22.66 -24.32
CA ILE A 703 -20.84 -23.73 -23.48
C ILE A 703 -22.21 -24.18 -24.00
N VAL A 704 -23.10 -23.26 -24.26
CA VAL A 704 -24.45 -23.57 -24.72
C VAL A 704 -24.40 -24.23 -26.11
N GLU A 705 -23.52 -23.78 -27.01
CA GLU A 705 -23.43 -24.28 -28.38
C GLU A 705 -22.70 -25.62 -28.50
N PHE A 706 -21.70 -25.89 -27.64
CA PHE A 706 -20.80 -27.03 -27.84
C PHE A 706 -20.75 -28.02 -26.68
N ALA A 707 -21.14 -27.66 -25.47
CA ALA A 707 -20.96 -28.51 -24.29
C ALA A 707 -22.21 -29.35 -23.88
N GLY A 708 -23.26 -29.35 -24.69
CA GLY A 708 -24.55 -30.05 -24.59
C GLY A 708 -24.75 -30.95 -23.38
N GLY A 709 -24.33 -32.21 -23.48
CA GLY A 709 -24.61 -33.22 -22.44
C GLY A 709 -23.92 -32.97 -21.09
N MET A 710 -22.78 -32.26 -21.04
CA MET A 710 -22.06 -31.98 -19.79
C MET A 710 -22.78 -30.90 -18.93
N PHE A 711 -23.40 -29.94 -19.59
CA PHE A 711 -24.10 -28.84 -18.93
C PHE A 711 -25.61 -28.99 -18.97
N ASN A 712 -26.13 -30.06 -19.50
CA ASN A 712 -27.57 -30.30 -19.71
C ASN A 712 -28.23 -29.13 -20.47
N VAL A 713 -27.64 -28.78 -21.62
CA VAL A 713 -28.08 -27.67 -22.48
C VAL A 713 -28.20 -28.12 -23.93
N GLU A 714 -29.03 -27.44 -24.70
CA GLU A 714 -29.22 -27.58 -26.15
C GLU A 714 -28.90 -26.24 -26.83
N ARG A 715 -28.54 -26.30 -28.11
CA ARG A 715 -28.19 -25.12 -28.93
C ARG A 715 -29.33 -24.13 -29.01
N LEU A 716 -29.02 -22.83 -28.86
CA LEU A 716 -29.99 -21.75 -29.02
C LEU A 716 -29.83 -21.05 -30.38
N ALA A 717 -30.94 -20.60 -30.97
CA ALA A 717 -30.87 -19.80 -32.17
C ALA A 717 -30.27 -18.39 -31.86
N TRP A 718 -29.69 -17.75 -32.87
CA TRP A 718 -29.18 -16.40 -32.71
C TRP A 718 -30.23 -15.36 -32.32
N SER A 719 -31.48 -15.58 -32.73
CA SER A 719 -32.64 -14.78 -32.31
C SER A 719 -32.83 -14.84 -30.80
N ASP A 720 -32.69 -16.02 -30.20
CA ASP A 720 -32.88 -16.26 -28.77
C ASP A 720 -31.80 -15.55 -27.96
N TRP A 721 -30.54 -15.61 -28.43
CA TRP A 721 -29.44 -14.86 -27.80
C TRP A 721 -29.70 -13.34 -27.79
N VAL A 722 -30.15 -12.78 -28.92
CA VAL A 722 -30.51 -11.36 -29.01
C VAL A 722 -31.64 -11.03 -28.05
N LEU A 723 -32.67 -11.87 -27.99
CA LEU A 723 -33.81 -11.68 -27.11
C LEU A 723 -33.39 -11.75 -25.62
N ILE A 724 -32.59 -12.76 -25.23
CA ILE A 724 -32.09 -12.91 -23.88
C ILE A 724 -31.27 -11.69 -23.46
N ILE A 725 -30.38 -11.20 -24.32
CA ILE A 725 -29.59 -9.99 -24.06
C ILE A 725 -30.50 -8.77 -23.86
N LEU A 726 -31.51 -8.58 -24.72
CA LEU A 726 -32.42 -7.44 -24.65
C LEU A 726 -33.32 -7.48 -23.41
N ILE A 727 -33.91 -8.63 -23.08
CA ILE A 727 -34.83 -8.77 -21.93
C ILE A 727 -34.09 -8.65 -20.60
N THR A 728 -32.84 -9.08 -20.52
CA THR A 728 -32.05 -9.00 -19.28
C THR A 728 -31.39 -7.64 -19.06
N SER A 729 -31.17 -6.86 -20.13
CA SER A 729 -30.48 -5.54 -20.06
C SER A 729 -31.19 -4.47 -19.21
N PRO A 730 -32.53 -4.41 -19.04
CA PRO A 730 -33.20 -3.41 -18.20
C PRO A 730 -32.74 -3.41 -16.74
N VAL A 731 -32.14 -4.49 -16.25
CA VAL A 731 -31.55 -4.56 -14.91
C VAL A 731 -30.49 -3.48 -14.68
N LEU A 732 -29.80 -3.04 -15.72
CA LEU A 732 -28.86 -1.91 -15.66
C LEU A 732 -29.59 -0.59 -15.36
N ILE A 733 -30.73 -0.36 -16.04
CA ILE A 733 -31.52 0.86 -15.90
C ILE A 733 -32.15 0.95 -14.50
N VAL A 734 -32.70 -0.16 -14.01
CA VAL A 734 -33.30 -0.22 -12.67
C VAL A 734 -32.23 0.12 -11.61
N ALA A 735 -31.05 -0.43 -11.71
CA ALA A 735 -29.97 -0.15 -10.77
C ALA A 735 -29.49 1.31 -10.83
N ASP A 736 -29.50 1.93 -12.02
CA ASP A 736 -29.15 3.34 -12.19
C ASP A 736 -30.23 4.27 -11.62
N VAL A 737 -31.51 3.97 -11.86
CA VAL A 737 -32.63 4.73 -11.30
C VAL A 737 -32.59 4.68 -9.76
N VAL A 738 -32.41 3.51 -9.16
CA VAL A 738 -32.26 3.35 -7.69
C VAL A 738 -31.09 4.19 -7.17
N ARG A 739 -29.97 4.23 -7.88
CA ARG A 739 -28.82 5.07 -7.53
C ARG A 739 -29.14 6.57 -7.60
N CYS A 740 -29.77 7.01 -8.68
CA CYS A 740 -30.18 8.41 -8.86
C CYS A 740 -31.12 8.85 -7.74
N VAL A 741 -32.13 8.06 -7.42
CA VAL A 741 -33.09 8.33 -6.33
C VAL A 741 -32.34 8.39 -4.98
N TYR A 742 -31.47 7.43 -4.68
CA TYR A 742 -30.68 7.42 -3.44
C TYR A 742 -29.79 8.67 -3.32
N ASN A 743 -29.14 9.08 -4.40
CA ASN A 743 -28.27 10.26 -4.40
C ASN A 743 -29.09 11.57 -4.26
N LEU A 744 -30.30 11.62 -4.82
CA LEU A 744 -31.22 12.75 -4.64
C LEU A 744 -31.71 12.86 -3.19
N MET A 745 -32.02 11.72 -2.54
CA MET A 745 -32.45 11.68 -1.13
C MET A 745 -31.30 12.04 -0.14
N LYS A 746 -30.05 11.94 -0.56
CA LYS A 746 -28.89 12.24 0.27
C LYS A 746 -28.42 13.71 0.15
N ARG A 747 -28.87 14.43 -0.88
CA ARG A 747 -28.67 15.87 -1.04
C ARG A 747 -29.76 16.65 -0.28
#